data_179b42a09e2f95e8153ff215676e2726
#
_entry.id   179b42a09e2f95e8153ff215676e2726
#
_cell.length_a   1.000
_cell.length_b   1.000
_cell.length_c   1.000
_cell.angle_alpha   90.00
_cell.angle_beta   90.00
_cell.angle_gamma   90.00
#
_symmetry.space_group_name_H-M   'P 1'
#
loop_
_entity.id
_entity.type
_entity.pdbx_description
1 polymer ?
#
loop_
_entity_poly.entity_id
_entity_poly.type
_entity_poly.pdbx_seq_one_letter_code
_entity_poly.pdbx_strand_id
1 'polypeptide(L)'
;MGTEESTNSNDLIIQTVPLLPLRDVVVFPHTVIPLFIGRKSSVNAITHAMEADKNIFLATQKDESIEDPSNDDLHRVGTLATILQLLKLPDGTIKVLVEGIKRANIDEFIDVDGYTEVVMSDCILTIEDDTEINAMMRLALENIEKYIKLSKKIPEEVFKVLKEITDIERFSDVIIANLNLKVEEKQSLLESHNAKDRLEKILTILESELDLLGAEQKIQSRVRKQMESNQRDYYLNEQMKSIQKELGTLDDENEIEELQQNINKAKMPKEAKAKAQSELNKLQRMSSQSSDASIIRTYIENLCSVPWSKKTHINHDLVKAQKILDNDHYGLNKVKERILEHLAVQTRVSHNKANILCLVGPPGVGKTSLGESIARSVNRKYVRMALGGIRDEAEIRGHRRTYIGAMPGSIVQKMQKIKVKNPLFLLDEIDKMASDYRGDPSSAMLEVLDPEQNHTFNDHYLEVDYDLSQVMFVATANTLDLPQALSDRMEIIQISGYTEDEKLQIAKQHLIAKQMKNNGVKASEIVFKDPAILDMIRYYTREAGVRNLDREIGSICRKVVKSVTLKKRKARAIINSKSLPKFLGMKRHRFGLAEEHNQIGEVTGLAWTSVGGDLLTIEATTYKGKGKLNYTGQLGDVMKESIQAAMSVTRARAKELKIKEDFHEKLDIHIHVPDGATPKDGPSAGAAMCTALVSVLTGRKVKATVAMTGEITLRGEITPIGGLKEKLLAALRGGIKTVIMPEDNERELSEVPDKIKGKLEIIKVKWIDQVLDIALEK
;
A
#
# COMPACT_ATOMS: atom_id res chain seq x y z
N MET A 1 -41.06 55.28 -47.99
CA MET A 1 -41.45 55.08 -46.57
C MET A 1 -41.59 53.60 -46.41
N GLY A 2 -40.55 52.93 -46.10
CA GLY A 2 -40.50 51.52 -45.86
C GLY A 2 -39.56 51.30 -44.67
N THR A 3 -40.08 50.84 -43.63
CA THR A 3 -39.34 50.37 -42.43
C THR A 3 -38.84 48.97 -42.73
N GLU A 4 -37.54 48.83 -42.90
CA GLU A 4 -36.89 47.50 -42.88
C GLU A 4 -36.75 47.04 -41.45
N GLU A 5 -37.48 45.99 -41.09
CA GLU A 5 -37.25 45.17 -39.90
C GLU A 5 -36.03 44.30 -40.16
N SER A 6 -34.95 44.57 -39.44
CA SER A 6 -33.81 43.66 -39.37
C SER A 6 -34.11 42.56 -38.35
N THR A 7 -34.50 41.41 -38.83
CA THR A 7 -34.54 40.15 -38.06
C THR A 7 -33.12 39.68 -37.84
N ASN A 8 -32.62 39.85 -36.60
CA ASN A 8 -31.46 39.12 -36.10
C ASN A 8 -31.87 37.67 -35.80
N SER A 9 -31.70 36.78 -36.76
CA SER A 9 -31.71 35.35 -36.55
C SER A 9 -30.25 34.91 -36.26
N ASN A 10 -29.97 34.66 -34.99
CA ASN A 10 -28.84 33.81 -34.60
C ASN A 10 -29.16 32.39 -35.08
N ASP A 11 -28.84 32.07 -36.30
CA ASP A 11 -28.81 30.70 -36.79
C ASP A 11 -27.64 29.99 -36.08
N LEU A 12 -27.95 29.24 -35.02
CA LEU A 12 -27.09 28.19 -34.48
C LEU A 12 -26.83 27.20 -35.61
N ILE A 13 -25.61 27.21 -36.15
CA ILE A 13 -25.18 26.23 -37.16
C ILE A 13 -25.11 24.88 -36.45
N ILE A 14 -26.17 24.10 -36.59
CA ILE A 14 -26.22 22.72 -36.13
C ILE A 14 -25.36 21.90 -37.10
N GLN A 15 -24.15 21.54 -36.69
CA GLN A 15 -23.23 20.73 -37.47
C GLN A 15 -23.17 19.33 -36.86
N THR A 16 -23.54 18.30 -37.64
CA THR A 16 -23.36 16.87 -37.28
C THR A 16 -21.97 16.42 -37.71
N VAL A 17 -21.26 15.73 -36.81
CA VAL A 17 -19.88 15.30 -37.04
C VAL A 17 -19.68 13.88 -36.45
N PRO A 18 -18.96 12.99 -37.15
CA PRO A 18 -18.62 11.67 -36.59
C PRO A 18 -17.87 11.77 -35.27
N LEU A 19 -18.24 10.92 -34.30
CA LEU A 19 -17.66 10.85 -32.93
C LEU A 19 -16.54 9.83 -32.89
N LEU A 20 -15.43 10.19 -32.23
CA LEU A 20 -14.33 9.32 -31.90
C LEU A 20 -14.12 9.28 -30.39
N PRO A 21 -14.52 8.21 -29.68
CA PRO A 21 -14.23 8.03 -28.27
C PRO A 21 -12.75 7.77 -28.02
N LEU A 22 -12.15 8.58 -27.12
CA LEU A 22 -10.75 8.48 -26.69
C LEU A 22 -10.67 7.85 -25.29
N ARG A 23 -9.75 6.92 -25.08
CA ARG A 23 -9.64 6.15 -23.84
C ARG A 23 -8.90 6.89 -22.73
N ASP A 24 -7.72 7.40 -23.04
CA ASP A 24 -6.73 7.89 -22.08
C ASP A 24 -6.11 9.24 -22.49
N VAL A 25 -6.71 9.91 -23.44
CA VAL A 25 -6.17 11.16 -24.03
C VAL A 25 -7.27 12.22 -24.11
N VAL A 26 -6.94 13.45 -23.66
CA VAL A 26 -7.74 14.64 -23.89
C VAL A 26 -7.03 15.49 -24.93
N VAL A 27 -7.72 15.82 -26.02
CA VAL A 27 -7.18 16.63 -27.11
C VAL A 27 -7.64 18.08 -26.93
N PHE A 28 -6.71 19.02 -27.04
CA PHE A 28 -7.00 20.45 -26.95
C PHE A 28 -6.97 21.11 -28.32
N PRO A 29 -7.69 22.24 -28.54
CA PRO A 29 -7.56 23.04 -29.71
C PRO A 29 -6.10 23.42 -30.01
N HIS A 30 -5.78 23.61 -31.27
CA HIS A 30 -4.46 23.99 -31.78
C HIS A 30 -3.33 22.98 -31.42
N THR A 31 -3.69 21.75 -31.07
CA THR A 31 -2.71 20.68 -30.80
C THR A 31 -2.78 19.61 -31.87
N VAL A 32 -1.61 19.09 -32.26
CA VAL A 32 -1.49 18.00 -33.24
C VAL A 32 -1.05 16.75 -32.50
N ILE A 33 -1.88 15.70 -32.50
CA ILE A 33 -1.64 14.49 -31.76
C ILE A 33 -1.83 13.24 -32.61
N PRO A 34 -0.93 12.25 -32.57
CA PRO A 34 -1.13 10.96 -33.20
C PRO A 34 -2.01 10.06 -32.30
N LEU A 35 -3.08 9.52 -32.85
CA LEU A 35 -4.00 8.58 -32.19
C LEU A 35 -3.87 7.20 -32.82
N PHE A 36 -3.95 6.14 -32.00
CA PHE A 36 -3.93 4.74 -32.43
C PHE A 36 -5.32 4.14 -32.21
N ILE A 37 -5.93 3.65 -33.29
CA ILE A 37 -7.33 3.28 -33.31
C ILE A 37 -7.49 1.84 -33.77
N GLY A 38 -8.15 1.02 -32.92
CA GLY A 38 -8.38 -0.40 -33.18
C GLY A 38 -9.86 -0.83 -33.14
N ARG A 39 -10.77 0.01 -32.59
CA ARG A 39 -12.20 -0.30 -32.48
C ARG A 39 -12.89 -0.17 -33.81
N LYS A 40 -13.80 -1.11 -34.16
CA LYS A 40 -14.54 -1.11 -35.43
C LYS A 40 -15.40 0.18 -35.63
N SER A 41 -16.12 0.58 -34.58
CA SER A 41 -16.94 1.82 -34.60
C SER A 41 -16.09 3.05 -34.86
N SER A 42 -14.94 3.17 -34.20
CA SER A 42 -14.01 4.27 -34.41
C SER A 42 -13.36 4.27 -35.76
N VAL A 43 -13.07 3.09 -36.33
CA VAL A 43 -12.55 2.96 -37.71
C VAL A 43 -13.59 3.41 -38.74
N ASN A 44 -14.86 3.05 -38.53
CA ASN A 44 -15.96 3.48 -39.42
C ASN A 44 -16.17 5.01 -39.35
N ALA A 45 -16.17 5.60 -38.14
CA ALA A 45 -16.30 7.06 -37.96
C ALA A 45 -15.19 7.82 -38.69
N ILE A 46 -13.93 7.35 -38.57
CA ILE A 46 -12.80 7.97 -39.29
C ILE A 46 -12.93 7.80 -40.81
N THR A 47 -13.35 6.63 -41.28
CA THR A 47 -13.51 6.39 -42.73
C THR A 47 -14.54 7.34 -43.30
N HIS A 48 -15.68 7.49 -42.62
CA HIS A 48 -16.72 8.43 -43.01
C HIS A 48 -16.25 9.91 -42.95
N ALA A 49 -15.55 10.26 -41.86
CA ALA A 49 -14.98 11.62 -41.75
C ALA A 49 -14.00 11.95 -42.92
N MET A 50 -13.21 10.95 -43.36
CA MET A 50 -12.26 11.12 -44.47
C MET A 50 -12.95 11.26 -45.84
N GLU A 51 -14.14 10.70 -46.02
CA GLU A 51 -14.96 10.84 -47.24
C GLU A 51 -15.74 12.16 -47.28
N ALA A 52 -15.96 12.78 -46.10
CA ALA A 52 -16.62 14.05 -45.92
C ALA A 52 -15.58 15.22 -45.78
N ASP A 53 -15.82 16.10 -44.81
CA ASP A 53 -15.03 17.32 -44.57
C ASP A 53 -13.74 17.09 -43.75
N LYS A 54 -13.37 15.84 -43.47
CA LYS A 54 -12.26 15.42 -42.58
C LYS A 54 -12.39 15.90 -41.14
N ASN A 55 -13.56 16.35 -40.74
CA ASN A 55 -13.82 16.76 -39.36
C ASN A 55 -14.30 15.59 -38.55
N ILE A 56 -13.84 15.53 -37.32
CA ILE A 56 -14.18 14.48 -36.36
C ILE A 56 -14.29 15.07 -34.93
N PHE A 57 -15.26 14.63 -34.16
CA PHE A 57 -15.42 15.06 -32.78
C PHE A 57 -14.72 14.09 -31.83
N LEU A 58 -13.85 14.60 -30.99
CA LEU A 58 -13.04 13.82 -30.06
C LEU A 58 -13.61 13.99 -28.65
N ALA A 59 -14.12 12.90 -28.04
CA ALA A 59 -14.63 12.89 -26.67
C ALA A 59 -13.90 11.85 -25.84
N THR A 60 -13.46 12.23 -24.64
CA THR A 60 -12.74 11.33 -23.71
C THR A 60 -13.73 10.49 -22.90
N GLN A 61 -13.39 9.24 -22.63
CA GLN A 61 -14.15 8.35 -21.75
C GLN A 61 -14.01 8.77 -20.30
N LYS A 62 -15.08 8.59 -19.49
CA LYS A 62 -15.07 8.80 -18.05
C LYS A 62 -14.30 7.71 -17.29
N ASP A 63 -14.27 6.50 -17.82
CA ASP A 63 -13.56 5.35 -17.24
C ASP A 63 -12.75 4.66 -18.35
N GLU A 64 -11.42 4.65 -18.18
CA GLU A 64 -10.49 4.04 -19.15
C GLU A 64 -10.59 2.51 -19.23
N SER A 65 -11.22 1.85 -18.24
CA SER A 65 -11.36 0.39 -18.18
C SER A 65 -12.42 -0.16 -19.15
N ILE A 66 -13.35 0.68 -19.61
CA ILE A 66 -14.45 0.28 -20.50
C ILE A 66 -13.94 0.09 -21.94
N GLU A 67 -14.06 -1.11 -22.47
CA GLU A 67 -13.63 -1.40 -23.84
C GLU A 67 -14.56 -0.82 -24.91
N ASP A 68 -15.87 -0.85 -24.68
CA ASP A 68 -16.91 -0.34 -25.61
C ASP A 68 -17.82 0.64 -24.86
N PRO A 69 -17.47 1.95 -24.84
CA PRO A 69 -18.22 2.95 -24.10
C PRO A 69 -19.58 3.24 -24.72
N SER A 70 -20.59 3.32 -23.86
CA SER A 70 -21.89 3.90 -24.23
C SER A 70 -21.83 5.42 -24.25
N ASN A 71 -22.88 6.08 -24.78
CA ASN A 71 -22.97 7.53 -24.83
C ASN A 71 -22.91 8.18 -23.43
N ASP A 72 -23.34 7.48 -22.37
CA ASP A 72 -23.28 7.94 -20.98
C ASP A 72 -21.87 7.85 -20.36
N ASP A 73 -21.01 7.02 -20.93
CA ASP A 73 -19.62 6.84 -20.47
C ASP A 73 -18.66 7.87 -21.05
N LEU A 74 -19.16 8.80 -21.88
CA LEU A 74 -18.36 9.85 -22.50
C LEU A 74 -18.57 11.20 -21.81
N HIS A 75 -17.51 12.01 -21.80
CA HIS A 75 -17.63 13.43 -21.44
C HIS A 75 -18.37 14.20 -22.53
N ARG A 76 -19.23 15.13 -22.12
CA ARG A 76 -20.04 15.92 -23.07
C ARG A 76 -19.26 17.07 -23.71
N VAL A 77 -18.19 17.52 -23.06
CA VAL A 77 -17.29 18.51 -23.63
C VAL A 77 -16.13 17.82 -24.30
N GLY A 78 -15.91 18.10 -25.55
CA GLY A 78 -14.83 17.54 -26.34
C GLY A 78 -14.23 18.55 -27.28
N THR A 79 -13.46 18.09 -28.28
CA THR A 79 -12.76 18.92 -29.23
C THR A 79 -13.14 18.50 -30.66
N LEU A 80 -13.62 19.43 -31.45
CA LEU A 80 -13.72 19.27 -32.90
C LEU A 80 -12.31 19.29 -33.48
N ALA A 81 -11.96 18.28 -34.25
CA ALA A 81 -10.64 18.14 -34.85
C ALA A 81 -10.71 17.82 -36.33
N THR A 82 -9.65 18.17 -37.08
CA THR A 82 -9.47 17.77 -38.47
C THR A 82 -8.44 16.66 -38.58
N ILE A 83 -8.71 15.69 -39.46
CA ILE A 83 -7.79 14.61 -39.77
C ILE A 83 -6.75 15.08 -40.76
N LEU A 84 -5.49 15.18 -40.36
CA LEU A 84 -4.38 15.60 -41.22
C LEU A 84 -3.80 14.43 -42.01
N GLN A 85 -3.61 13.26 -41.39
CA GLN A 85 -2.99 12.11 -42.02
C GLN A 85 -3.55 10.80 -41.44
N LEU A 86 -3.69 9.79 -42.30
CA LEU A 86 -4.12 8.45 -41.93
C LEU A 86 -3.11 7.42 -42.44
N LEU A 87 -2.65 6.52 -41.56
CA LEU A 87 -1.74 5.43 -41.86
C LEU A 87 -2.31 4.10 -41.32
N LYS A 88 -2.52 3.16 -42.25
CA LYS A 88 -2.93 1.79 -41.86
C LYS A 88 -1.68 0.99 -41.50
N LEU A 89 -1.64 0.41 -40.28
CA LEU A 89 -0.54 -0.42 -39.79
C LEU A 89 -0.77 -1.90 -40.17
N PRO A 90 0.31 -2.72 -40.24
CA PRO A 90 0.19 -4.14 -40.64
C PRO A 90 -0.63 -5.00 -39.67
N ASP A 91 -0.80 -4.57 -38.43
CA ASP A 91 -1.57 -5.24 -37.36
C ASP A 91 -3.07 -4.95 -37.42
N GLY A 92 -3.51 -4.14 -38.40
CA GLY A 92 -4.90 -3.74 -38.57
C GLY A 92 -5.30 -2.49 -37.78
N THR A 93 -4.44 -1.93 -36.94
CA THR A 93 -4.66 -0.63 -36.28
C THR A 93 -4.46 0.52 -37.25
N ILE A 94 -5.19 1.63 -37.04
CA ILE A 94 -5.07 2.85 -37.84
C ILE A 94 -4.40 3.91 -37.00
N LYS A 95 -3.28 4.44 -37.47
CA LYS A 95 -2.64 5.62 -36.88
C LYS A 95 -3.18 6.85 -37.60
N VAL A 96 -3.82 7.74 -36.84
CA VAL A 96 -4.40 8.98 -37.36
C VAL A 96 -3.71 10.16 -36.71
N LEU A 97 -3.31 11.15 -37.51
CA LEU A 97 -2.82 12.43 -37.01
C LEU A 97 -3.98 13.42 -37.06
N VAL A 98 -4.38 13.96 -35.94
CA VAL A 98 -5.48 14.91 -35.80
C VAL A 98 -4.99 16.24 -35.27
N GLU A 99 -5.62 17.32 -35.73
CA GLU A 99 -5.41 18.69 -35.22
C GLU A 99 -6.72 19.20 -34.61
N GLY A 100 -6.69 19.57 -33.34
CA GLY A 100 -7.82 20.17 -32.67
C GLY A 100 -8.12 21.56 -33.20
N ILE A 101 -9.39 21.82 -33.53
CA ILE A 101 -9.84 23.12 -34.07
C ILE A 101 -10.42 24.01 -32.98
N LYS A 102 -11.48 23.51 -32.31
CA LYS A 102 -12.21 24.25 -31.27
C LYS A 102 -12.88 23.31 -30.27
N ARG A 103 -13.16 23.83 -29.07
CA ARG A 103 -13.98 23.12 -28.06
C ARG A 103 -15.45 23.20 -28.43
N ALA A 104 -16.16 22.11 -28.16
CA ALA A 104 -17.61 22.10 -28.34
C ALA A 104 -18.29 21.15 -27.37
N ASN A 105 -19.56 21.39 -27.11
CA ASN A 105 -20.44 20.55 -26.32
C ASN A 105 -21.19 19.58 -27.22
N ILE A 106 -21.40 18.35 -26.73
CA ILE A 106 -22.32 17.39 -27.34
C ILE A 106 -23.73 17.71 -26.87
N ASP A 107 -24.60 18.10 -27.75
CA ASP A 107 -26.01 18.36 -27.48
C ASP A 107 -26.83 17.08 -27.64
N GLU A 108 -26.59 16.29 -28.70
CA GLU A 108 -27.29 15.05 -29.01
C GLU A 108 -26.37 14.02 -29.66
N PHE A 109 -26.58 12.74 -29.34
CA PHE A 109 -25.91 11.60 -29.97
C PHE A 109 -26.85 11.00 -31.02
N ILE A 110 -26.35 10.72 -32.21
CA ILE A 110 -27.10 10.13 -33.34
C ILE A 110 -26.40 8.80 -33.68
N ASP A 111 -27.05 7.69 -33.45
CA ASP A 111 -26.52 6.40 -33.85
C ASP A 111 -26.76 6.16 -35.35
N VAL A 112 -25.68 5.99 -36.10
CA VAL A 112 -25.65 5.67 -37.53
C VAL A 112 -25.14 4.24 -37.66
N ASP A 113 -25.47 3.55 -38.79
CA ASP A 113 -25.08 2.15 -38.97
C ASP A 113 -23.55 1.96 -38.84
N GLY A 114 -23.12 1.45 -37.65
CA GLY A 114 -21.76 1.08 -37.33
C GLY A 114 -20.85 2.18 -36.75
N TYR A 115 -21.35 3.38 -36.46
CA TYR A 115 -20.66 4.44 -35.74
C TYR A 115 -21.67 5.48 -35.17
N THR A 116 -21.20 6.40 -34.33
CA THR A 116 -22.05 7.47 -33.75
C THR A 116 -21.66 8.82 -34.30
N GLU A 117 -22.63 9.66 -34.57
CA GLU A 117 -22.48 11.10 -34.89
C GLU A 117 -22.95 11.94 -33.71
N VAL A 118 -22.47 13.17 -33.62
CA VAL A 118 -22.89 14.10 -32.58
C VAL A 118 -23.34 15.41 -33.18
N VAL A 119 -24.43 15.97 -32.62
CA VAL A 119 -24.83 17.37 -32.80
C VAL A 119 -24.06 18.17 -31.77
N MET A 120 -23.35 19.19 -32.19
CA MET A 120 -22.49 19.98 -31.31
C MET A 120 -22.86 21.45 -31.29
N SER A 121 -22.64 22.12 -30.15
CA SER A 121 -22.67 23.57 -29.99
C SER A 121 -21.30 24.10 -29.55
N ASP A 122 -21.01 25.35 -29.96
CA ASP A 122 -19.71 25.96 -29.60
C ASP A 122 -19.59 26.22 -28.10
N CYS A 123 -18.46 25.81 -27.52
CA CYS A 123 -18.12 26.04 -26.12
C CYS A 123 -17.22 27.28 -26.02
N ILE A 124 -17.82 28.47 -25.79
CA ILE A 124 -17.11 29.76 -25.75
C ILE A 124 -16.73 30.09 -24.31
N LEU A 125 -15.50 30.58 -24.10
CA LEU A 125 -15.05 31.07 -22.78
C LEU A 125 -15.69 32.42 -22.48
N THR A 126 -16.27 32.54 -21.26
CA THR A 126 -16.75 33.83 -20.75
C THR A 126 -15.58 34.61 -20.14
N ILE A 127 -15.43 35.90 -20.56
CA ILE A 127 -14.39 36.81 -20.09
C ILE A 127 -15.08 37.93 -19.31
N GLU A 128 -14.81 38.03 -17.99
CA GLU A 128 -15.49 39.02 -17.11
C GLU A 128 -14.62 40.24 -16.78
N ASP A 129 -13.28 40.13 -16.71
CA ASP A 129 -12.35 41.23 -16.39
C ASP A 129 -11.02 41.11 -17.13
N ASP A 130 -10.81 41.90 -18.14
CA ASP A 130 -9.59 41.88 -18.98
C ASP A 130 -8.30 42.21 -18.19
N THR A 131 -8.37 43.05 -17.17
CA THR A 131 -7.18 43.48 -16.38
C THR A 131 -6.65 42.38 -15.49
N GLU A 132 -7.52 41.66 -14.77
CA GLU A 132 -7.16 40.57 -13.91
C GLU A 132 -6.64 39.39 -14.72
N ILE A 133 -7.31 39.06 -15.81
CA ILE A 133 -6.93 37.99 -16.75
C ILE A 133 -5.52 38.24 -17.33
N ASN A 134 -5.24 39.44 -17.76
CA ASN A 134 -3.92 39.81 -18.28
C ASN A 134 -2.82 39.69 -17.22
N ALA A 135 -3.12 40.00 -15.97
CA ALA A 135 -2.18 39.79 -14.86
C ALA A 135 -1.91 38.30 -14.60
N MET A 136 -2.97 37.46 -14.66
CA MET A 136 -2.85 36.01 -14.49
C MET A 136 -2.09 35.35 -15.63
N MET A 137 -2.30 35.80 -16.89
CA MET A 137 -1.52 35.34 -18.05
C MET A 137 -0.03 35.62 -17.89
N ARG A 138 0.34 36.83 -17.41
CA ARG A 138 1.75 37.16 -17.12
C ARG A 138 2.34 36.26 -16.06
N LEU A 139 1.61 36.01 -14.96
CA LEU A 139 2.05 35.11 -13.89
C LEU A 139 2.19 33.67 -14.41
N ALA A 140 1.27 33.21 -15.24
CA ALA A 140 1.35 31.90 -15.88
C ALA A 140 2.58 31.79 -16.80
N LEU A 141 2.89 32.84 -17.56
CA LEU A 141 4.11 32.93 -18.39
C LEU A 141 5.39 32.82 -17.53
N GLU A 142 5.45 33.51 -16.40
CA GLU A 142 6.60 33.43 -15.50
C GLU A 142 6.77 32.03 -14.91
N ASN A 143 5.67 31.41 -14.51
CA ASN A 143 5.70 30.08 -13.89
C ASN A 143 6.03 28.99 -14.94
N ILE A 144 5.49 29.06 -16.13
CA ILE A 144 5.82 28.11 -17.22
C ILE A 144 7.28 28.25 -17.67
N GLU A 145 7.85 29.48 -17.68
CA GLU A 145 9.28 29.69 -17.95
C GLU A 145 10.16 28.97 -16.91
N LYS A 146 9.81 29.10 -15.62
CA LYS A 146 10.50 28.38 -14.54
C LYS A 146 10.35 26.86 -14.72
N TYR A 147 9.15 26.40 -15.03
CA TYR A 147 8.86 24.98 -15.22
C TYR A 147 9.67 24.38 -16.39
N ILE A 148 9.73 25.07 -17.53
CA ILE A 148 10.53 24.65 -18.71
C ILE A 148 12.03 24.53 -18.34
N LYS A 149 12.55 25.55 -17.63
CA LYS A 149 13.97 25.55 -17.20
C LYS A 149 14.29 24.41 -16.20
N LEU A 150 13.35 24.04 -15.35
CA LEU A 150 13.54 23.01 -14.32
C LEU A 150 13.29 21.61 -14.85
N SER A 151 12.21 21.39 -15.61
CA SER A 151 11.80 20.06 -16.07
C SER A 151 12.62 19.54 -17.24
N LYS A 152 13.12 20.45 -18.13
CA LYS A 152 13.82 20.12 -19.41
C LYS A 152 13.05 19.16 -20.33
N LYS A 153 11.76 18.94 -20.07
CA LYS A 153 10.90 18.03 -20.85
C LYS A 153 10.17 18.75 -21.98
N ILE A 154 9.96 20.05 -21.84
CA ILE A 154 9.24 20.89 -22.83
C ILE A 154 10.30 21.67 -23.63
N PRO A 155 10.20 21.69 -24.98
CA PRO A 155 11.09 22.48 -25.82
C PRO A 155 10.98 23.98 -25.53
N GLU A 156 12.11 24.71 -25.60
CA GLU A 156 12.12 26.17 -25.36
C GLU A 156 11.31 26.94 -26.43
N GLU A 157 11.08 26.34 -27.60
CA GLU A 157 10.25 26.91 -28.68
C GLU A 157 8.81 27.15 -28.21
N VAL A 158 8.25 26.30 -27.36
CA VAL A 158 6.89 26.47 -26.82
C VAL A 158 6.77 27.78 -26.03
N PHE A 159 7.79 28.17 -25.31
CA PHE A 159 7.79 29.45 -24.57
C PHE A 159 7.79 30.67 -25.51
N LYS A 160 8.48 30.58 -26.66
CA LYS A 160 8.46 31.66 -27.65
C LYS A 160 7.05 31.83 -28.25
N VAL A 161 6.40 30.71 -28.56
CA VAL A 161 5.02 30.72 -29.09
C VAL A 161 4.06 31.30 -28.05
N LEU A 162 4.16 30.90 -26.75
CA LEU A 162 3.29 31.42 -25.70
C LEU A 162 3.40 32.93 -25.48
N LYS A 163 4.58 33.54 -25.73
CA LYS A 163 4.79 34.99 -25.62
C LYS A 163 4.07 35.80 -26.72
N GLU A 164 3.80 35.20 -27.89
CA GLU A 164 3.18 35.82 -29.00
C GLU A 164 1.65 35.70 -29.01
N ILE A 165 1.12 34.79 -28.16
CA ILE A 165 -0.32 34.53 -28.05
C ILE A 165 -0.96 35.59 -27.17
N THR A 166 -1.91 36.36 -27.73
CA THR A 166 -2.75 37.33 -27.02
C THR A 166 -4.12 36.77 -26.66
N ASP A 167 -4.58 35.76 -27.38
CA ASP A 167 -5.84 35.08 -27.12
C ASP A 167 -5.73 34.15 -25.94
N ILE A 168 -6.59 34.35 -24.94
CA ILE A 168 -6.58 33.58 -23.66
C ILE A 168 -6.94 32.12 -23.85
N GLU A 169 -7.84 31.83 -24.77
CA GLU A 169 -8.27 30.46 -25.04
C GLU A 169 -7.10 29.63 -25.57
N ARG A 170 -6.48 30.13 -26.65
CA ARG A 170 -5.30 29.53 -27.26
C ARG A 170 -4.11 29.47 -26.30
N PHE A 171 -3.92 30.50 -25.47
CA PHE A 171 -2.85 30.56 -24.49
C PHE A 171 -2.99 29.42 -23.46
N SER A 172 -4.19 29.27 -22.89
CA SER A 172 -4.45 28.23 -21.90
C SER A 172 -4.36 26.83 -22.50
N ASP A 173 -4.88 26.61 -23.69
CA ASP A 173 -4.84 25.32 -24.39
C ASP A 173 -3.41 24.86 -24.66
N VAL A 174 -2.53 25.76 -25.13
CA VAL A 174 -1.12 25.43 -25.38
C VAL A 174 -0.38 25.06 -24.06
N ILE A 175 -0.65 25.76 -22.97
CA ILE A 175 -0.05 25.42 -21.66
C ILE A 175 -0.50 24.03 -21.23
N ILE A 176 -1.81 23.77 -21.19
CA ILE A 176 -2.38 22.51 -20.69
C ILE A 176 -1.90 21.32 -21.54
N ALA A 177 -1.84 21.48 -22.85
CA ALA A 177 -1.39 20.43 -23.76
C ALA A 177 0.05 19.97 -23.48
N ASN A 178 0.92 20.90 -23.01
CA ASN A 178 2.32 20.64 -22.72
C ASN A 178 2.60 20.23 -21.25
N LEU A 179 1.61 20.30 -20.36
CA LEU A 179 1.74 19.83 -18.99
C LEU A 179 1.45 18.32 -18.89
N ASN A 180 2.21 17.65 -18.02
CA ASN A 180 2.03 16.22 -17.76
C ASN A 180 0.97 16.01 -16.67
N LEU A 181 -0.31 16.15 -17.00
CA LEU A 181 -1.45 16.05 -16.12
C LEU A 181 -2.20 14.74 -16.33
N LYS A 182 -2.94 14.31 -15.33
CA LYS A 182 -3.89 13.19 -15.44
C LYS A 182 -5.05 13.52 -16.37
N VAL A 183 -5.67 12.50 -16.94
CA VAL A 183 -6.80 12.65 -17.88
C VAL A 183 -7.93 13.44 -17.25
N GLU A 184 -8.29 13.15 -15.99
CA GLU A 184 -9.37 13.84 -15.27
C GLU A 184 -9.07 15.34 -15.06
N GLU A 185 -7.81 15.68 -14.79
CA GLU A 185 -7.39 17.06 -14.60
C GLU A 185 -7.45 17.83 -15.94
N LYS A 186 -6.95 17.22 -17.02
CA LYS A 186 -7.04 17.78 -18.38
C LYS A 186 -8.50 17.98 -18.80
N GLN A 187 -9.35 16.99 -18.55
CA GLN A 187 -10.77 17.08 -18.88
C GLN A 187 -11.48 18.19 -18.10
N SER A 188 -11.21 18.30 -16.80
CA SER A 188 -11.77 19.37 -15.96
C SER A 188 -11.37 20.78 -16.41
N LEU A 189 -10.18 20.91 -17.02
CA LEU A 189 -9.72 22.17 -17.64
C LEU A 189 -10.36 22.42 -19.00
N LEU A 190 -10.63 21.37 -19.77
CA LEU A 190 -11.35 21.47 -21.05
C LEU A 190 -12.80 21.89 -20.83
N GLU A 191 -13.45 21.39 -19.76
CA GLU A 191 -14.84 21.69 -19.40
C GLU A 191 -15.05 23.07 -18.75
N SER A 192 -13.97 23.77 -18.39
CA SER A 192 -14.07 25.08 -17.73
C SER A 192 -14.55 26.15 -18.72
N HIS A 193 -15.71 26.78 -18.44
CA HIS A 193 -16.34 27.81 -19.29
C HIS A 193 -15.91 29.23 -18.90
N ASN A 194 -15.33 29.44 -17.73
CA ASN A 194 -14.87 30.74 -17.26
C ASN A 194 -13.33 30.84 -17.42
N ALA A 195 -12.86 31.91 -18.07
CA ALA A 195 -11.45 32.14 -18.36
C ALA A 195 -10.63 32.34 -17.08
N LYS A 196 -11.17 33.01 -16.08
CA LYS A 196 -10.53 33.25 -14.79
C LYS A 196 -10.34 31.94 -14.02
N ASP A 197 -11.41 31.16 -13.84
CA ASP A 197 -11.35 29.87 -13.12
C ASP A 197 -10.37 28.90 -13.78
N ARG A 198 -10.30 28.93 -15.11
CA ARG A 198 -9.38 28.10 -15.89
C ARG A 198 -7.92 28.49 -15.64
N LEU A 199 -7.60 29.80 -15.66
CA LEU A 199 -6.26 30.29 -15.35
C LEU A 199 -5.87 30.07 -13.91
N GLU A 200 -6.78 30.24 -12.93
CA GLU A 200 -6.53 29.93 -11.52
C GLU A 200 -6.14 28.46 -11.32
N LYS A 201 -6.85 27.55 -11.96
CA LYS A 201 -6.50 26.12 -11.94
C LYS A 201 -5.13 25.86 -12.55
N ILE A 202 -4.82 26.47 -13.69
CA ILE A 202 -3.51 26.34 -14.35
C ILE A 202 -2.39 26.86 -13.44
N LEU A 203 -2.57 28.02 -12.81
CA LEU A 203 -1.60 28.59 -11.89
C LEU A 203 -1.36 27.68 -10.69
N THR A 204 -2.42 27.15 -10.08
CA THR A 204 -2.33 26.23 -8.95
C THR A 204 -1.56 24.96 -9.30
N ILE A 205 -1.82 24.42 -10.49
CA ILE A 205 -1.13 23.23 -11.00
C ILE A 205 0.35 23.56 -11.25
N LEU A 206 0.67 24.66 -11.89
CA LEU A 206 2.04 25.08 -12.16
C LEU A 206 2.84 25.30 -10.88
N GLU A 207 2.24 25.89 -9.84
CA GLU A 207 2.88 26.07 -8.54
C GLU A 207 3.18 24.73 -7.87
N SER A 208 2.22 23.81 -7.86
CA SER A 208 2.41 22.48 -7.29
C SER A 208 3.51 21.68 -8.01
N GLU A 209 3.58 21.75 -9.32
CA GLU A 209 4.61 21.11 -10.14
C GLU A 209 5.99 21.74 -9.93
N LEU A 210 6.08 23.06 -9.79
CA LEU A 210 7.31 23.78 -9.48
C LEU A 210 7.86 23.40 -8.10
N ASP A 211 7.00 23.26 -7.10
CA ASP A 211 7.37 22.83 -5.75
C ASP A 211 7.90 21.40 -5.75
N LEU A 212 7.25 20.50 -6.50
CA LEU A 212 7.68 19.11 -6.67
C LEU A 212 9.07 19.04 -7.33
N LEU A 213 9.26 19.73 -8.45
CA LEU A 213 10.55 19.80 -9.16
C LEU A 213 11.64 20.43 -8.30
N GLY A 214 11.31 21.46 -7.52
CA GLY A 214 12.21 22.07 -6.55
C GLY A 214 12.64 21.11 -5.44
N ALA A 215 11.74 20.27 -4.96
CA ALA A 215 12.05 19.22 -4.00
C ALA A 215 12.94 18.13 -4.60
N GLU A 216 12.63 17.68 -5.81
CA GLU A 216 13.45 16.71 -6.56
C GLU A 216 14.87 17.21 -6.78
N GLN A 217 15.05 18.45 -7.21
CA GLN A 217 16.38 19.06 -7.37
C GLN A 217 17.16 19.17 -6.05
N LYS A 218 16.49 19.50 -4.95
CA LYS A 218 17.13 19.52 -3.61
C LYS A 218 17.60 18.12 -3.22
N ILE A 219 16.80 17.09 -3.51
CA ILE A 219 17.16 15.70 -3.25
C ILE A 219 18.35 15.29 -4.14
N GLN A 220 18.27 15.53 -5.46
CA GLN A 220 19.35 15.24 -6.39
C GLN A 220 20.64 15.99 -6.05
N SER A 221 20.56 17.28 -5.65
CA SER A 221 21.73 18.05 -5.24
C SER A 221 22.36 17.51 -3.94
N ARG A 222 21.51 17.01 -3.01
CA ARG A 222 21.98 16.38 -1.77
C ARG A 222 22.65 15.03 -2.06
N VAL A 223 22.07 14.22 -2.94
CA VAL A 223 22.66 12.96 -3.41
C VAL A 223 23.94 13.22 -4.16
N ARG A 224 23.98 14.23 -5.05
CA ARG A 224 25.18 14.61 -5.79
C ARG A 224 26.28 15.12 -4.88
N LYS A 225 25.97 15.99 -3.89
CA LYS A 225 26.94 16.42 -2.87
C LYS A 225 27.47 15.25 -2.03
N GLN A 226 26.61 14.28 -1.71
CA GLN A 226 27.01 13.06 -1.02
C GLN A 226 27.94 12.19 -1.90
N MET A 227 27.64 12.09 -3.21
CA MET A 227 28.49 11.40 -4.17
C MET A 227 29.80 12.16 -4.42
N GLU A 228 29.75 13.50 -4.54
CA GLU A 228 30.95 14.33 -4.71
C GLU A 228 31.84 14.31 -3.44
N SER A 229 31.24 14.26 -2.24
CA SER A 229 31.99 14.04 -1.00
C SER A 229 32.66 12.66 -0.99
N ASN A 230 31.91 11.62 -1.33
CA ASN A 230 32.44 10.27 -1.43
C ASN A 230 33.51 10.14 -2.56
N GLN A 231 33.29 10.81 -3.71
CA GLN A 231 34.29 10.89 -4.78
C GLN A 231 35.52 11.71 -4.37
N ARG A 232 35.34 12.79 -3.59
CA ARG A 232 36.46 13.60 -3.11
C ARG A 232 37.28 12.85 -2.07
N ASP A 233 36.62 12.10 -1.18
CA ASP A 233 37.30 11.22 -0.24
C ASP A 233 37.98 10.05 -0.96
N TYR A 234 37.38 9.53 -2.03
CA TYR A 234 38.00 8.57 -2.93
C TYR A 234 39.17 9.18 -3.69
N TYR A 235 39.02 10.40 -4.24
CA TYR A 235 40.05 11.12 -4.97
C TYR A 235 41.25 11.52 -4.09
N LEU A 236 40.97 11.94 -2.85
CA LEU A 236 42.02 12.23 -1.85
C LEU A 236 42.73 10.97 -1.40
N ASN A 237 42.04 9.84 -1.28
CA ASN A 237 42.63 8.54 -1.03
C ASN A 237 43.43 8.05 -2.26
N GLU A 238 42.93 8.32 -3.46
CA GLU A 238 43.67 8.03 -4.71
C GLU A 238 44.90 8.94 -4.90
N GLN A 239 44.82 10.22 -4.58
CA GLN A 239 45.96 11.11 -4.56
C GLN A 239 46.99 10.71 -3.48
N MET A 240 46.52 10.33 -2.27
CA MET A 240 47.41 9.75 -1.26
C MET A 240 48.08 8.45 -1.76
N LYS A 241 47.31 7.59 -2.42
CA LYS A 241 47.84 6.38 -3.07
C LYS A 241 48.76 6.70 -4.24
N SER A 242 48.49 7.72 -5.05
CA SER A 242 49.32 8.16 -6.17
C SER A 242 50.62 8.78 -5.70
N ILE A 243 50.60 9.57 -4.62
CA ILE A 243 51.81 10.10 -3.96
C ILE A 243 52.62 8.97 -3.31
N GLN A 244 51.96 7.95 -2.75
CA GLN A 244 52.63 6.73 -2.29
C GLN A 244 53.19 5.89 -3.43
N LYS A 245 52.57 5.91 -4.63
CA LYS A 245 53.07 5.22 -5.85
C LYS A 245 54.26 5.91 -6.50
N GLU A 246 54.37 7.24 -6.43
CA GLU A 246 55.58 7.94 -6.88
C GLU A 246 56.78 7.67 -5.97
N LEU A 247 56.55 7.15 -4.77
CA LEU A 247 57.61 6.77 -3.82
C LEU A 247 58.01 5.29 -3.84
N GLY A 248 57.34 4.39 -4.65
CA GLY A 248 57.74 3.00 -4.65
C GLY A 248 57.02 2.08 -5.65
N THR A 249 57.74 1.54 -6.60
CA THR A 249 57.38 0.44 -7.52
C THR A 249 57.18 -0.92 -6.81
N LEU A 250 57.07 -0.97 -5.48
CA LEU A 250 56.95 -2.16 -4.64
C LEU A 250 55.47 -2.47 -4.24
N ASP A 251 54.48 -1.57 -4.52
CA ASP A 251 53.13 -1.72 -3.99
C ASP A 251 52.22 -2.62 -4.87
N ASP A 252 52.44 -2.64 -6.21
CA ASP A 252 51.57 -3.44 -7.11
C ASP A 252 51.80 -4.95 -6.93
N GLU A 253 53.05 -5.38 -6.68
CA GLU A 253 53.39 -6.78 -6.39
C GLU A 253 52.84 -7.21 -5.03
N ASN A 254 52.95 -6.36 -4.03
CA ASN A 254 52.39 -6.61 -2.69
C ASN A 254 50.85 -6.74 -2.71
N GLU A 255 50.14 -5.94 -3.51
CA GLU A 255 48.68 -6.00 -3.63
C GLU A 255 48.19 -7.30 -4.28
N ILE A 256 48.88 -7.75 -5.34
CA ILE A 256 48.59 -9.02 -6.00
C ILE A 256 48.85 -10.20 -5.06
N GLU A 257 49.94 -10.14 -4.29
CA GLU A 257 50.24 -11.15 -3.25
C GLU A 257 49.17 -11.14 -2.16
N GLU A 258 48.71 -9.97 -1.73
CA GLU A 258 47.62 -9.85 -0.74
C GLU A 258 46.32 -10.46 -1.25
N LEU A 259 45.92 -10.17 -2.49
CA LEU A 259 44.73 -10.78 -3.12
C LEU A 259 44.88 -12.30 -3.23
N GLN A 260 46.05 -12.80 -3.61
CA GLN A 260 46.35 -14.25 -3.66
C GLN A 260 46.26 -14.89 -2.27
N GLN A 261 46.76 -14.21 -1.24
CA GLN A 261 46.65 -14.69 0.14
C GLN A 261 45.17 -14.69 0.59
N ASN A 262 44.38 -13.66 0.24
CA ASN A 262 42.98 -13.57 0.56
C ASN A 262 42.17 -14.67 -0.12
N ILE A 263 42.43 -14.99 -1.38
CA ILE A 263 41.84 -16.14 -2.10
C ILE A 263 42.12 -17.46 -1.34
N ASN A 264 43.34 -17.66 -0.87
CA ASN A 264 43.70 -18.88 -0.14
C ASN A 264 43.05 -18.94 1.27
N LYS A 265 42.98 -17.81 1.97
CA LYS A 265 42.33 -17.68 3.30
C LYS A 265 40.82 -17.84 3.26
N ALA A 266 40.16 -17.46 2.17
CA ALA A 266 38.70 -17.49 2.03
C ALA A 266 38.09 -18.91 2.05
N LYS A 267 38.89 -19.96 1.79
CA LYS A 267 38.47 -21.38 1.74
C LYS A 267 37.27 -21.60 0.84
N MET A 268 37.34 -21.06 -0.36
CA MET A 268 36.30 -21.17 -1.40
C MET A 268 36.16 -22.61 -1.91
N PRO A 269 34.97 -23.00 -2.43
CA PRO A 269 34.81 -24.20 -3.26
C PRO A 269 35.74 -24.18 -4.48
N LYS A 270 35.98 -25.36 -5.08
CA LYS A 270 36.91 -25.48 -6.22
C LYS A 270 36.57 -24.55 -7.38
N GLU A 271 35.31 -24.43 -7.73
CA GLU A 271 34.81 -23.59 -8.81
C GLU A 271 35.04 -22.09 -8.53
N ALA A 272 34.60 -21.58 -7.38
CA ALA A 272 34.81 -20.19 -7.00
C ALA A 272 36.30 -19.85 -6.88
N LYS A 273 37.14 -20.77 -6.37
CA LYS A 273 38.57 -20.59 -6.31
C LYS A 273 39.19 -20.52 -7.70
N ALA A 274 38.79 -21.41 -8.62
CA ALA A 274 39.26 -21.41 -10.00
C ALA A 274 38.89 -20.11 -10.72
N LYS A 275 37.68 -19.62 -10.53
CA LYS A 275 37.20 -18.33 -11.06
C LYS A 275 38.02 -17.16 -10.50
N ALA A 276 38.19 -17.10 -9.17
CA ALA A 276 39.01 -16.07 -8.52
C ALA A 276 40.47 -16.06 -9.03
N GLN A 277 41.07 -17.24 -9.19
CA GLN A 277 42.42 -17.36 -9.70
C GLN A 277 42.52 -16.96 -11.17
N SER A 278 41.54 -17.30 -12.00
CA SER A 278 41.46 -16.87 -13.39
C SER A 278 41.38 -15.35 -13.51
N GLU A 279 40.57 -14.71 -12.70
CA GLU A 279 40.43 -13.24 -12.70
C GLU A 279 41.70 -12.57 -12.14
N LEU A 280 42.35 -13.15 -11.12
CA LEU A 280 43.62 -12.65 -10.63
C LEU A 280 44.72 -12.74 -11.70
N ASN A 281 44.79 -13.86 -12.45
CA ASN A 281 45.74 -14.01 -13.57
C ASN A 281 45.47 -13.00 -14.70
N LYS A 282 44.20 -12.60 -14.91
CA LYS A 282 43.89 -11.51 -15.84
C LYS A 282 44.40 -10.18 -15.30
N LEU A 283 44.13 -9.89 -14.01
CA LEU A 283 44.55 -8.66 -13.34
C LEU A 283 46.10 -8.47 -13.44
N GLN A 284 46.86 -9.55 -13.26
CA GLN A 284 48.34 -9.54 -13.39
C GLN A 284 48.82 -9.11 -14.77
N ARG A 285 48.04 -9.36 -15.83
CA ARG A 285 48.39 -9.04 -17.22
C ARG A 285 47.89 -7.67 -17.69
N MET A 286 47.09 -6.99 -16.86
CA MET A 286 46.49 -5.71 -17.18
C MET A 286 47.25 -4.56 -16.51
N SER A 287 47.17 -3.38 -17.09
CA SER A 287 47.69 -2.18 -16.42
C SER A 287 46.85 -1.88 -15.19
N SER A 288 47.51 -1.66 -14.05
CA SER A 288 46.88 -1.34 -12.76
C SER A 288 46.01 -0.09 -12.81
N GLN A 289 46.21 0.78 -13.79
CA GLN A 289 45.46 2.04 -13.96
C GLN A 289 44.21 1.89 -14.86
N SER A 290 43.92 0.72 -15.42
CA SER A 290 42.77 0.54 -16.27
C SER A 290 41.46 0.47 -15.42
N SER A 291 40.36 0.98 -15.97
CA SER A 291 39.02 0.84 -15.34
C SER A 291 38.63 -0.61 -15.10
N ASP A 292 39.03 -1.50 -16.04
CA ASP A 292 38.75 -2.93 -15.98
C ASP A 292 39.52 -3.61 -14.85
N ALA A 293 40.78 -3.17 -14.57
CA ALA A 293 41.54 -3.68 -13.43
C ALA A 293 40.85 -3.38 -12.10
N SER A 294 40.28 -2.19 -11.95
CA SER A 294 39.52 -1.82 -10.75
C SER A 294 38.24 -2.68 -10.59
N ILE A 295 37.51 -2.97 -11.68
CA ILE A 295 36.35 -3.85 -11.68
C ILE A 295 36.73 -5.27 -11.27
N ILE A 296 37.78 -5.83 -11.83
CA ILE A 296 38.29 -7.18 -11.52
C ILE A 296 38.73 -7.25 -10.05
N ARG A 297 39.48 -6.24 -9.56
CA ARG A 297 39.91 -6.14 -8.16
C ARG A 297 38.71 -6.18 -7.23
N THR A 298 37.75 -5.29 -7.44
CA THR A 298 36.49 -5.22 -6.64
C THR A 298 35.71 -6.55 -6.69
N TYR A 299 35.72 -7.23 -7.83
CA TYR A 299 35.11 -8.55 -7.97
C TYR A 299 35.82 -9.60 -7.11
N ILE A 300 37.13 -9.68 -7.14
CA ILE A 300 37.95 -10.64 -6.34
C ILE A 300 37.74 -10.34 -4.84
N GLU A 301 37.76 -9.07 -4.43
CA GLU A 301 37.52 -8.66 -3.05
C GLU A 301 36.12 -9.08 -2.58
N ASN A 302 35.08 -8.83 -3.41
CA ASN A 302 33.73 -9.26 -3.12
C ASN A 302 33.66 -10.79 -2.98
N LEU A 303 34.25 -11.53 -3.88
CA LEU A 303 34.26 -12.99 -3.84
C LEU A 303 35.01 -13.54 -2.61
N CYS A 304 36.14 -12.92 -2.21
CA CYS A 304 36.86 -13.25 -0.99
C CYS A 304 36.12 -12.92 0.29
N SER A 305 35.28 -11.87 0.29
CA SER A 305 34.54 -11.41 1.48
C SER A 305 33.33 -12.28 1.82
N VAL A 306 32.87 -13.10 0.88
CA VAL A 306 31.75 -14.03 1.10
C VAL A 306 32.18 -15.14 2.09
N PRO A 307 31.37 -15.49 3.08
CA PRO A 307 31.72 -16.50 4.08
C PRO A 307 31.50 -17.94 3.56
N TRP A 308 32.44 -18.48 2.82
CA TRP A 308 32.36 -19.81 2.21
C TRP A 308 32.39 -20.98 3.18
N SER A 309 33.12 -20.87 4.29
CA SER A 309 33.35 -21.99 5.22
C SER A 309 33.10 -21.67 6.69
N LYS A 310 33.16 -20.40 7.07
CA LYS A 310 33.08 -19.97 8.48
C LYS A 310 31.66 -20.11 9.03
N LYS A 311 31.50 -20.89 10.12
CA LYS A 311 30.19 -21.16 10.78
C LYS A 311 30.22 -20.76 12.23
N THR A 312 29.04 -20.42 12.78
CA THR A 312 28.82 -20.36 14.23
C THR A 312 28.45 -21.74 14.75
N HIS A 313 28.84 -22.04 15.98
CA HIS A 313 28.40 -23.25 16.65
C HIS A 313 26.91 -23.15 16.99
N ILE A 314 26.11 -24.09 16.49
CA ILE A 314 24.65 -24.11 16.69
C ILE A 314 24.41 -24.76 18.04
N ASN A 315 23.51 -24.18 18.84
CA ASN A 315 23.03 -24.74 20.06
C ASN A 315 21.76 -25.55 19.80
N HIS A 316 21.74 -26.82 20.21
CA HIS A 316 20.62 -27.74 20.02
C HIS A 316 19.80 -27.98 21.32
N ASP A 317 20.11 -27.24 22.38
CA ASP A 317 19.41 -27.33 23.68
C ASP A 317 18.03 -26.64 23.62
N LEU A 318 16.98 -27.44 23.44
CA LEU A 318 15.60 -26.96 23.35
C LEU A 318 15.11 -26.35 24.69
N VAL A 319 15.60 -26.83 25.83
CA VAL A 319 15.22 -26.28 27.15
C VAL A 319 15.75 -24.85 27.29
N LYS A 320 16.98 -24.63 26.84
CA LYS A 320 17.58 -23.29 26.82
C LYS A 320 16.86 -22.39 25.79
N ALA A 321 16.50 -22.93 24.64
CA ALA A 321 15.74 -22.21 23.62
C ALA A 321 14.38 -21.75 24.18
N GLN A 322 13.64 -22.62 24.82
CA GLN A 322 12.38 -22.32 25.49
C GLN A 322 12.54 -21.18 26.50
N LYS A 323 13.54 -21.28 27.40
CA LYS A 323 13.80 -20.21 28.38
C LYS A 323 14.07 -18.84 27.75
N ILE A 324 14.81 -18.81 26.64
CA ILE A 324 15.08 -17.56 25.94
C ILE A 324 13.80 -16.99 25.35
N LEU A 325 12.98 -17.80 24.67
CA LEU A 325 11.69 -17.39 24.11
C LEU A 325 10.72 -16.90 25.20
N ASP A 326 10.70 -17.56 26.36
CA ASP A 326 9.83 -17.15 27.46
C ASP A 326 10.27 -15.86 28.15
N ASN A 327 11.58 -15.65 28.26
CA ASN A 327 12.12 -14.39 28.80
C ASN A 327 11.92 -13.19 27.86
N ASP A 328 11.96 -13.40 26.57
CA ASP A 328 11.88 -12.33 25.59
C ASP A 328 10.45 -11.97 25.21
N HIS A 329 9.53 -12.91 25.29
CA HIS A 329 8.14 -12.75 24.83
C HIS A 329 7.15 -13.25 25.87
N TYR A 330 6.29 -12.35 26.32
CA TYR A 330 5.19 -12.72 27.22
C TYR A 330 4.05 -13.38 26.42
N GLY A 331 3.49 -14.47 26.94
CA GLY A 331 2.41 -15.21 26.27
C GLY A 331 2.90 -15.95 25.03
N LEU A 332 2.06 -15.98 23.98
CA LEU A 332 2.33 -16.63 22.68
C LEU A 332 2.69 -18.14 22.79
N ASN A 333 2.11 -18.86 23.76
CA ASN A 333 2.51 -20.23 24.07
C ASN A 333 2.44 -21.18 22.88
N LYS A 334 1.33 -21.16 22.11
CA LYS A 334 1.17 -21.95 20.88
C LYS A 334 2.22 -21.63 19.82
N VAL A 335 2.55 -20.33 19.66
CA VAL A 335 3.58 -19.87 18.69
C VAL A 335 4.96 -20.38 19.10
N LYS A 336 5.29 -20.26 20.38
CA LYS A 336 6.56 -20.75 20.92
C LYS A 336 6.69 -22.26 20.80
N GLU A 337 5.62 -23.01 21.08
CA GLU A 337 5.55 -24.46 20.90
C GLU A 337 5.85 -24.88 19.47
N ARG A 338 5.17 -24.27 18.49
CA ARG A 338 5.42 -24.51 17.07
C ARG A 338 6.87 -24.19 16.67
N ILE A 339 7.42 -23.08 17.17
CA ILE A 339 8.84 -22.74 16.95
C ILE A 339 9.75 -23.81 17.52
N LEU A 340 9.48 -24.31 18.75
CA LEU A 340 10.27 -25.36 19.38
C LEU A 340 10.15 -26.70 18.64
N GLU A 341 8.96 -27.05 18.14
CA GLU A 341 8.74 -28.23 17.30
C GLU A 341 9.61 -28.15 16.03
N HIS A 342 9.57 -27.00 15.34
CA HIS A 342 10.41 -26.77 14.15
C HIS A 342 11.90 -26.89 14.48
N LEU A 343 12.36 -26.27 15.56
CA LEU A 343 13.75 -26.37 16.00
C LEU A 343 14.13 -27.82 16.37
N ALA A 344 13.21 -28.60 16.98
CA ALA A 344 13.43 -29.99 17.31
C ALA A 344 13.64 -30.84 16.02
N VAL A 345 12.85 -30.60 14.97
CA VAL A 345 13.01 -31.30 13.70
C VAL A 345 14.40 -30.98 13.10
N GLN A 346 14.79 -29.69 13.11
CA GLN A 346 16.11 -29.27 12.59
C GLN A 346 17.29 -29.89 13.34
N THR A 347 17.14 -30.34 14.60
CA THR A 347 18.21 -31.04 15.32
C THR A 347 18.43 -32.46 14.84
N ARG A 348 17.43 -33.08 14.22
CA ARG A 348 17.45 -34.50 13.81
C ARG A 348 17.70 -34.70 12.30
N VAL A 349 17.34 -33.71 11.48
CA VAL A 349 17.49 -33.80 10.03
C VAL A 349 18.78 -33.10 9.62
N SER A 350 19.72 -33.85 9.03
CA SER A 350 21.05 -33.36 8.62
C SER A 350 21.01 -32.38 7.44
N HIS A 351 19.98 -32.44 6.62
CA HIS A 351 19.74 -31.49 5.51
C HIS A 351 18.46 -30.71 5.79
N ASN A 352 18.51 -29.40 5.62
CA ASN A 352 17.42 -28.47 5.94
C ASN A 352 16.27 -28.59 4.92
N LYS A 353 15.59 -29.76 4.91
CA LYS A 353 14.38 -30.00 4.10
C LYS A 353 13.10 -29.54 4.82
N ALA A 354 13.23 -28.90 5.99
CA ALA A 354 12.09 -28.40 6.72
C ALA A 354 11.53 -27.15 6.05
N ASN A 355 10.21 -27.05 6.02
CA ASN A 355 9.52 -25.84 5.55
C ASN A 355 10.02 -24.61 6.32
N ILE A 356 9.96 -23.44 5.66
CA ILE A 356 10.40 -22.19 6.24
C ILE A 356 9.34 -21.67 7.19
N LEU A 357 9.72 -21.24 8.38
CA LEU A 357 8.81 -20.59 9.31
C LEU A 357 8.35 -19.25 8.78
N CYS A 358 7.03 -19.07 8.63
CA CYS A 358 6.43 -17.78 8.28
C CYS A 358 5.53 -17.29 9.42
N LEU A 359 5.92 -16.18 10.05
CA LEU A 359 5.19 -15.55 11.15
C LEU A 359 4.20 -14.53 10.57
N VAL A 360 2.91 -14.86 10.57
CA VAL A 360 1.86 -14.01 10.01
C VAL A 360 1.03 -13.39 11.11
N GLY A 361 0.75 -12.10 11.02
CA GLY A 361 -0.12 -11.42 12.00
C GLY A 361 -0.04 -9.91 11.92
N PRO A 362 -0.88 -9.20 12.68
CA PRO A 362 -0.96 -7.75 12.62
C PRO A 362 0.36 -7.07 13.03
N PRO A 363 0.54 -5.79 12.64
CA PRO A 363 1.74 -5.05 13.00
C PRO A 363 1.87 -4.87 14.52
N GLY A 364 3.11 -4.95 15.01
CA GLY A 364 3.41 -4.71 16.43
C GLY A 364 3.18 -5.89 17.38
N VAL A 365 2.91 -7.11 16.87
CA VAL A 365 2.80 -8.32 17.72
C VAL A 365 4.14 -9.00 18.00
N GLY A 366 5.26 -8.43 17.54
CA GLY A 366 6.57 -8.93 17.88
C GLY A 366 7.19 -9.91 16.88
N LYS A 367 6.68 -10.02 15.65
CA LYS A 367 7.21 -10.94 14.61
C LYS A 367 8.73 -10.82 14.41
N THR A 368 9.20 -9.60 14.20
CA THR A 368 10.63 -9.32 13.98
C THR A 368 11.48 -9.65 15.21
N SER A 369 11.00 -9.36 16.42
CA SER A 369 11.71 -9.69 17.66
C SER A 369 11.71 -11.19 17.97
N LEU A 370 10.65 -11.92 17.55
CA LEU A 370 10.64 -13.40 17.62
C LEU A 370 11.75 -14.00 16.75
N GLY A 371 11.94 -13.50 15.53
CA GLY A 371 13.04 -13.92 14.65
C GLY A 371 14.41 -13.71 15.30
N GLU A 372 14.63 -12.57 15.97
CA GLU A 372 15.87 -12.32 16.72
C GLU A 372 16.04 -13.28 17.91
N SER A 373 14.96 -13.55 18.65
CA SER A 373 14.99 -14.48 19.78
C SER A 373 15.24 -15.93 19.34
N ILE A 374 14.66 -16.34 18.18
CA ILE A 374 14.98 -17.64 17.55
C ILE A 374 16.49 -17.71 17.24
N ALA A 375 17.06 -16.67 16.61
CA ALA A 375 18.49 -16.66 16.30
C ALA A 375 19.36 -16.81 17.56
N ARG A 376 19.02 -16.10 18.64
CA ARG A 376 19.72 -16.20 19.92
C ARG A 376 19.57 -17.58 20.58
N SER A 377 18.39 -18.19 20.49
CA SER A 377 18.09 -19.47 21.09
C SER A 377 18.96 -20.60 20.50
N VAL A 378 19.22 -20.57 19.21
CA VAL A 378 20.07 -21.54 18.50
C VAL A 378 21.51 -21.07 18.30
N ASN A 379 21.88 -19.91 18.86
CA ASN A 379 23.22 -19.30 18.72
C ASN A 379 23.65 -19.04 17.26
N ARG A 380 22.70 -18.67 16.39
CA ARG A 380 22.97 -18.20 15.03
C ARG A 380 23.10 -16.68 15.03
N LYS A 381 23.96 -16.16 14.16
CA LYS A 381 23.98 -14.72 13.92
C LYS A 381 22.71 -14.30 13.19
N TYR A 382 22.17 -13.14 13.55
CA TYR A 382 20.91 -12.61 13.02
C TYR A 382 21.13 -11.60 11.92
N VAL A 383 20.42 -11.75 10.81
CA VAL A 383 20.36 -10.82 9.70
C VAL A 383 18.90 -10.53 9.36
N ARG A 384 18.57 -9.27 9.17
CA ARG A 384 17.25 -8.85 8.70
C ARG A 384 17.35 -8.29 7.29
N MET A 385 16.46 -8.74 6.41
CA MET A 385 16.24 -8.21 5.07
C MET A 385 14.77 -7.82 4.94
N ALA A 386 14.50 -6.53 4.66
CA ALA A 386 13.16 -6.07 4.36
C ALA A 386 12.89 -6.34 2.88
N LEU A 387 11.79 -7.04 2.59
CA LEU A 387 11.35 -7.33 1.22
C LEU A 387 10.27 -6.37 0.74
N GLY A 388 9.65 -5.62 1.67
CA GLY A 388 8.66 -4.62 1.32
C GLY A 388 9.23 -3.50 0.45
N GLY A 389 8.71 -3.39 -0.77
CA GLY A 389 9.12 -2.38 -1.75
C GLY A 389 10.16 -2.87 -2.76
N ILE A 390 10.66 -4.09 -2.66
CA ILE A 390 11.48 -4.72 -3.70
C ILE A 390 10.60 -5.02 -4.91
N ARG A 391 11.03 -4.55 -6.08
CA ARG A 391 10.30 -4.74 -7.36
C ARG A 391 11.18 -5.37 -8.45
N ASP A 392 12.49 -5.29 -8.30
CA ASP A 392 13.48 -5.79 -9.27
C ASP A 392 14.15 -7.04 -8.71
N GLU A 393 14.16 -8.11 -9.51
CA GLU A 393 14.86 -9.36 -9.21
C GLU A 393 16.35 -9.13 -8.98
N ALA A 394 16.94 -8.15 -9.66
CA ALA A 394 18.35 -7.81 -9.52
C ALA A 394 18.72 -7.31 -8.10
N GLU A 395 17.77 -6.78 -7.32
CA GLU A 395 18.03 -6.46 -5.91
C GLU A 395 18.34 -7.72 -5.09
N ILE A 396 17.79 -8.89 -5.45
CA ILE A 396 17.99 -10.16 -4.77
C ILE A 396 19.21 -10.90 -5.33
N ARG A 397 19.29 -11.03 -6.67
CA ARG A 397 20.32 -11.80 -7.39
C ARG A 397 21.54 -11.00 -7.84
N GLY A 398 21.53 -9.67 -7.67
CA GLY A 398 22.61 -8.80 -8.14
C GLY A 398 22.54 -8.48 -9.63
N HIS A 399 23.34 -7.51 -10.04
CA HIS A 399 23.50 -7.10 -11.44
C HIS A 399 24.69 -7.78 -12.07
N ARG A 400 24.61 -8.09 -13.36
CA ARG A 400 25.77 -8.60 -14.11
C ARG A 400 26.90 -7.58 -14.04
N ARG A 401 28.13 -8.04 -13.78
CA ARG A 401 29.35 -7.21 -13.56
C ARG A 401 29.75 -6.33 -14.74
N THR A 402 29.17 -6.56 -15.92
CA THR A 402 29.41 -5.75 -17.13
C THR A 402 28.79 -4.35 -17.06
N TYR A 403 27.87 -4.12 -16.14
CA TYR A 403 27.23 -2.80 -15.95
C TYR A 403 28.03 -1.93 -14.99
N ILE A 404 28.16 -0.64 -15.32
CA ILE A 404 28.82 0.34 -14.42
C ILE A 404 27.99 0.45 -13.11
N GLY A 405 28.67 0.24 -11.98
CA GLY A 405 28.01 0.26 -10.68
C GLY A 405 27.34 -1.06 -10.27
N ALA A 406 27.61 -2.16 -11.01
CA ALA A 406 27.12 -3.48 -10.63
C ALA A 406 27.56 -3.89 -9.22
N MET A 407 26.66 -4.51 -8.47
CA MET A 407 26.90 -4.99 -7.10
C MET A 407 26.28 -6.38 -6.92
N PRO A 408 26.80 -7.18 -5.97
CA PRO A 408 26.16 -8.42 -5.57
C PRO A 408 24.73 -8.16 -5.06
N GLY A 409 23.87 -9.15 -5.17
CA GLY A 409 22.51 -9.10 -4.64
C GLY A 409 22.48 -8.93 -3.12
N SER A 410 21.36 -8.44 -2.61
CA SER A 410 21.17 -8.13 -1.19
C SER A 410 21.43 -9.32 -0.27
N ILE A 411 21.18 -10.56 -0.72
CA ILE A 411 21.48 -11.77 0.04
C ILE A 411 22.97 -11.91 0.26
N VAL A 412 23.76 -11.85 -0.84
CA VAL A 412 25.21 -11.96 -0.78
C VAL A 412 25.82 -10.82 0.04
N GLN A 413 25.40 -9.58 -0.18
CA GLN A 413 25.87 -8.42 0.60
C GLN A 413 25.65 -8.60 2.11
N LYS A 414 24.51 -9.13 2.49
CA LYS A 414 24.22 -9.41 3.90
C LYS A 414 25.04 -10.55 4.44
N MET A 415 25.30 -11.59 3.62
CA MET A 415 26.21 -12.68 3.99
C MET A 415 27.64 -12.17 4.19
N GLN A 416 28.14 -11.31 3.32
CA GLN A 416 29.46 -10.64 3.48
C GLN A 416 29.54 -9.85 4.79
N LYS A 417 28.48 -9.09 5.12
CA LYS A 417 28.42 -8.29 6.35
C LYS A 417 28.43 -9.14 7.60
N ILE A 418 27.70 -10.25 7.64
CA ILE A 418 27.59 -11.11 8.81
C ILE A 418 28.82 -12.03 9.00
N LYS A 419 29.57 -12.32 7.95
CA LYS A 419 30.81 -13.10 7.93
C LYS A 419 30.68 -14.54 8.46
N VAL A 420 29.51 -15.16 8.34
CA VAL A 420 29.26 -16.57 8.67
C VAL A 420 28.31 -17.19 7.67
N LYS A 421 28.49 -18.51 7.36
CA LYS A 421 27.73 -19.26 6.36
C LYS A 421 26.34 -19.70 6.86
N ASN A 422 26.14 -19.79 8.18
CA ASN A 422 24.94 -20.34 8.79
C ASN A 422 24.15 -19.34 9.66
N PRO A 423 23.89 -18.11 9.22
CA PRO A 423 23.08 -17.17 9.98
C PRO A 423 21.60 -17.58 10.01
N LEU A 424 20.80 -16.88 10.84
CA LEU A 424 19.36 -16.80 10.65
C LEU A 424 19.06 -15.54 9.84
N PHE A 425 18.38 -15.73 8.72
CA PHE A 425 17.92 -14.67 7.84
C PHE A 425 16.43 -14.42 8.09
N LEU A 426 16.10 -13.23 8.58
CA LEU A 426 14.72 -12.80 8.71
C LEU A 426 14.32 -12.02 7.45
N LEU A 427 13.39 -12.56 6.71
CA LEU A 427 12.75 -11.97 5.53
C LEU A 427 11.51 -11.22 5.98
N ASP A 428 11.62 -9.90 6.13
CA ASP A 428 10.55 -9.10 6.75
C ASP A 428 9.63 -8.52 5.68
N GLU A 429 8.32 -8.57 5.93
CA GLU A 429 7.25 -8.06 5.06
C GLU A 429 7.24 -8.72 3.67
N ILE A 430 7.27 -10.06 3.61
CA ILE A 430 7.26 -10.84 2.35
C ILE A 430 5.95 -10.66 1.56
N ASP A 431 4.85 -10.33 2.24
CA ASP A 431 3.54 -10.01 1.68
C ASP A 431 3.51 -8.69 0.88
N LYS A 432 4.57 -7.89 0.96
CA LYS A 432 4.66 -6.60 0.29
C LYS A 432 5.61 -6.57 -0.91
N MET A 433 6.07 -7.73 -1.36
CA MET A 433 6.76 -7.84 -2.63
C MET A 433 5.76 -7.63 -3.76
N ALA A 434 6.12 -6.80 -4.73
CA ALA A 434 5.31 -6.54 -5.92
C ALA A 434 6.08 -6.97 -7.17
N SER A 435 5.40 -7.65 -8.09
CA SER A 435 5.90 -7.88 -9.45
C SER A 435 5.54 -6.70 -10.34
N ASP A 436 6.45 -6.26 -11.20
CA ASP A 436 6.19 -5.28 -12.25
C ASP A 436 6.91 -5.71 -13.55
N TYR A 437 6.87 -4.84 -14.56
CA TYR A 437 7.53 -5.10 -15.86
C TYR A 437 9.06 -5.27 -15.78
N ARG A 438 9.69 -5.01 -14.64
CA ARG A 438 11.15 -5.13 -14.42
C ARG A 438 11.56 -6.52 -13.92
N GLY A 439 10.61 -7.32 -13.47
CA GLY A 439 10.88 -8.68 -13.00
C GLY A 439 9.92 -9.16 -11.94
N ASP A 440 10.08 -10.40 -11.54
CA ASP A 440 9.35 -11.03 -10.47
C ASP A 440 10.29 -11.43 -9.31
N PRO A 441 10.41 -10.58 -8.27
CA PRO A 441 11.20 -10.89 -7.08
C PRO A 441 10.75 -12.18 -6.37
N SER A 442 9.48 -12.58 -6.53
CA SER A 442 8.95 -13.80 -5.93
C SER A 442 9.62 -15.04 -6.53
N SER A 443 9.90 -15.04 -7.84
CA SER A 443 10.62 -16.12 -8.52
C SER A 443 12.07 -16.23 -8.02
N ALA A 444 12.77 -15.11 -7.80
CA ALA A 444 14.11 -15.14 -7.21
C ALA A 444 14.09 -15.68 -5.77
N MET A 445 13.06 -15.31 -5.00
CA MET A 445 12.90 -15.82 -3.65
C MET A 445 12.58 -17.30 -3.60
N LEU A 446 11.88 -17.85 -4.60
CA LEU A 446 11.64 -19.31 -4.69
C LEU A 446 12.93 -20.09 -4.76
N GLU A 447 13.91 -19.67 -5.57
CA GLU A 447 15.23 -20.30 -5.64
C GLU A 447 15.98 -20.23 -4.31
N VAL A 448 15.91 -19.09 -3.63
CA VAL A 448 16.54 -18.90 -2.30
C VAL A 448 15.93 -19.79 -1.25
N LEU A 449 14.62 -19.93 -1.26
CA LEU A 449 13.83 -20.59 -0.23
C LEU A 449 13.63 -22.08 -0.49
N ASP A 450 13.77 -22.54 -1.72
CA ASP A 450 13.61 -23.95 -2.06
C ASP A 450 14.83 -24.77 -1.59
N PRO A 451 14.65 -25.72 -0.66
CA PRO A 451 15.75 -26.56 -0.19
C PRO A 451 16.41 -27.41 -1.28
N GLU A 452 15.72 -27.64 -2.41
CA GLU A 452 16.26 -28.42 -3.53
C GLU A 452 17.13 -27.56 -4.46
N GLN A 453 16.98 -26.24 -4.44
CA GLN A 453 17.67 -25.29 -5.32
C GLN A 453 18.68 -24.40 -4.58
N ASN A 454 18.45 -24.09 -3.30
CA ASN A 454 19.22 -23.09 -2.57
C ASN A 454 20.70 -23.46 -2.33
N HIS A 455 21.09 -24.71 -2.57
CA HIS A 455 22.51 -25.12 -2.51
C HIS A 455 23.33 -24.65 -3.71
N THR A 456 22.68 -24.28 -4.81
CA THR A 456 23.24 -23.75 -6.06
C THR A 456 22.71 -22.36 -6.38
N PHE A 457 22.45 -21.54 -5.34
CA PHE A 457 22.00 -20.17 -5.56
C PHE A 457 23.01 -19.37 -6.37
N ASN A 458 22.58 -18.85 -7.53
CA ASN A 458 23.44 -18.12 -8.45
C ASN A 458 23.19 -16.61 -8.37
N ASP A 459 24.18 -15.88 -7.86
CA ASP A 459 24.18 -14.42 -7.88
C ASP A 459 24.82 -13.94 -9.21
N HIS A 460 24.13 -13.08 -9.92
CA HIS A 460 24.56 -12.61 -11.26
C HIS A 460 25.86 -11.82 -11.24
N TYR A 461 26.23 -11.21 -10.10
CA TYR A 461 27.50 -10.51 -9.95
C TYR A 461 28.64 -11.50 -9.65
N LEU A 462 28.41 -12.48 -8.76
CA LEU A 462 29.42 -13.45 -8.38
C LEU A 462 29.74 -14.46 -9.52
N GLU A 463 28.73 -14.80 -10.33
CA GLU A 463 28.78 -15.77 -11.42
C GLU A 463 29.33 -17.16 -10.99
N VAL A 464 29.14 -17.50 -9.72
CA VAL A 464 29.47 -18.79 -9.11
C VAL A 464 28.38 -19.19 -8.12
N ASP A 465 28.14 -20.48 -7.99
CA ASP A 465 27.13 -20.97 -7.08
C ASP A 465 27.49 -20.75 -5.60
N TYR A 466 26.54 -20.26 -4.84
CA TYR A 466 26.68 -20.05 -3.40
C TYR A 466 25.67 -20.91 -2.63
N ASP A 467 26.18 -21.77 -1.77
CA ASP A 467 25.39 -22.71 -0.99
C ASP A 467 24.70 -22.02 0.21
N LEU A 468 23.38 -21.80 0.10
CA LEU A 468 22.51 -21.25 1.15
C LEU A 468 21.86 -22.34 2.02
N SER A 469 22.09 -23.63 1.80
CA SER A 469 21.44 -24.73 2.51
C SER A 469 21.60 -24.71 4.03
N GLN A 470 22.62 -24.01 4.54
CA GLN A 470 22.89 -23.89 5.97
C GLN A 470 22.32 -22.63 6.63
N VAL A 471 21.76 -21.74 5.82
CA VAL A 471 21.05 -20.56 6.27
C VAL A 471 19.69 -20.98 6.83
N MET A 472 19.30 -20.47 7.97
CA MET A 472 17.96 -20.62 8.51
C MET A 472 17.14 -19.42 8.08
N PHE A 473 16.17 -19.63 7.21
CA PHE A 473 15.24 -18.58 6.77
C PHE A 473 14.01 -18.57 7.68
N VAL A 474 13.60 -17.38 8.08
CA VAL A 474 12.33 -17.09 8.77
C VAL A 474 11.68 -15.93 8.05
N ALA A 475 10.43 -16.06 7.66
CA ALA A 475 9.67 -14.99 7.00
C ALA A 475 8.69 -14.31 7.96
N THR A 476 8.35 -13.06 7.70
CA THR A 476 7.23 -12.37 8.36
C THR A 476 6.29 -11.80 7.32
N ALA A 477 5.00 -11.84 7.61
CA ALA A 477 3.95 -11.24 6.81
C ALA A 477 2.89 -10.57 7.69
N ASN A 478 2.18 -9.58 7.18
CA ASN A 478 1.05 -8.98 7.89
C ASN A 478 -0.27 -9.63 7.51
N THR A 479 -0.38 -10.15 6.30
CA THR A 479 -1.55 -10.82 5.75
C THR A 479 -1.20 -12.23 5.27
N LEU A 480 -2.23 -13.03 5.00
CA LEU A 480 -2.09 -14.36 4.38
C LEU A 480 -2.06 -14.29 2.85
N ASP A 481 -2.14 -13.10 2.29
CA ASP A 481 -2.09 -12.88 0.86
C ASP A 481 -0.64 -13.01 0.37
N LEU A 482 -0.24 -14.24 0.11
CA LEU A 482 1.08 -14.62 -0.36
C LEU A 482 0.93 -15.37 -1.68
N PRO A 483 1.90 -15.21 -2.62
CA PRO A 483 1.94 -16.07 -3.81
C PRO A 483 1.90 -17.54 -3.43
N GLN A 484 1.02 -18.31 -4.08
CA GLN A 484 0.78 -19.74 -3.78
C GLN A 484 2.09 -20.53 -3.72
N ALA A 485 2.97 -20.33 -4.69
CA ALA A 485 4.24 -21.05 -4.78
C ALA A 485 5.18 -20.80 -3.56
N LEU A 486 5.12 -19.62 -2.96
CA LEU A 486 5.85 -19.31 -1.73
C LEU A 486 5.15 -19.91 -0.51
N SER A 487 3.83 -19.79 -0.45
CA SER A 487 3.01 -20.32 0.65
C SER A 487 3.20 -21.83 0.83
N ASP A 488 3.26 -22.58 -0.26
CA ASP A 488 3.43 -24.06 -0.25
C ASP A 488 4.77 -24.51 0.38
N ARG A 489 5.77 -23.63 0.43
CA ARG A 489 7.08 -23.87 1.03
C ARG A 489 7.21 -23.38 2.46
N MET A 490 6.15 -22.78 2.98
CA MET A 490 6.16 -22.14 4.31
C MET A 490 5.30 -22.88 5.33
N GLU A 491 5.80 -22.99 6.53
CA GLU A 491 5.00 -23.35 7.70
C GLU A 491 4.46 -22.06 8.32
N ILE A 492 3.17 -21.80 8.08
CA ILE A 492 2.51 -20.57 8.51
C ILE A 492 2.15 -20.67 10.00
N ILE A 493 2.69 -19.77 10.80
CA ILE A 493 2.35 -19.59 12.21
C ILE A 493 1.62 -18.27 12.38
N GLN A 494 0.32 -18.35 12.63
CA GLN A 494 -0.50 -17.17 12.85
C GLN A 494 -0.30 -16.61 14.26
N ILE A 495 0.02 -15.32 14.35
CA ILE A 495 0.17 -14.56 15.59
C ILE A 495 -0.99 -13.59 15.71
N SER A 496 -1.89 -13.87 16.62
CA SER A 496 -3.04 -12.99 16.91
C SER A 496 -2.64 -11.76 17.73
N GLY A 497 -3.54 -10.79 17.81
CA GLY A 497 -3.40 -9.63 18.69
C GLY A 497 -3.36 -9.98 20.18
N TYR A 498 -2.88 -9.03 20.97
CA TYR A 498 -2.79 -9.17 22.42
C TYR A 498 -4.04 -8.67 23.15
N THR A 499 -4.38 -9.35 24.26
CA THR A 499 -5.37 -8.87 25.24
C THR A 499 -4.84 -7.66 26.02
N GLU A 500 -5.71 -6.91 26.69
CA GLU A 500 -5.30 -5.80 27.57
C GLU A 500 -4.33 -6.27 28.67
N ASP A 501 -4.60 -7.44 29.28
CA ASP A 501 -3.75 -8.03 30.31
C ASP A 501 -2.37 -8.38 29.76
N GLU A 502 -2.31 -8.97 28.55
CA GLU A 502 -1.04 -9.27 27.88
C GLU A 502 -0.27 -8.00 27.54
N LYS A 503 -0.95 -6.97 26.98
CA LYS A 503 -0.33 -5.67 26.69
C LYS A 503 0.23 -5.01 27.95
N LEU A 504 -0.50 -5.10 29.08
CA LEU A 504 -0.04 -4.59 30.36
C LEU A 504 1.25 -5.29 30.82
N GLN A 505 1.29 -6.62 30.72
CA GLN A 505 2.47 -7.39 31.11
C GLN A 505 3.66 -7.13 30.17
N ILE A 506 3.43 -7.09 28.86
CA ILE A 506 4.45 -6.73 27.86
C ILE A 506 5.00 -5.33 28.13
N ALA A 507 4.14 -4.38 28.44
CA ALA A 507 4.57 -3.00 28.77
C ALA A 507 5.48 -2.99 29.99
N LYS A 508 5.12 -3.72 31.07
CA LYS A 508 5.89 -3.77 32.32
C LYS A 508 7.23 -4.50 32.17
N GLN A 509 7.23 -5.66 31.50
CA GLN A 509 8.40 -6.51 31.39
C GLN A 509 9.41 -6.03 30.34
N HIS A 510 8.91 -5.45 29.22
CA HIS A 510 9.75 -5.18 28.07
C HIS A 510 9.74 -3.71 27.62
N LEU A 511 8.55 -3.10 27.35
CA LEU A 511 8.50 -1.81 26.68
C LEU A 511 9.03 -0.66 27.54
N ILE A 512 8.66 -0.61 28.80
CA ILE A 512 9.09 0.46 29.73
C ILE A 512 10.60 0.45 29.87
N ALA A 513 11.21 -0.72 30.15
CA ALA A 513 12.65 -0.85 30.29
C ALA A 513 13.39 -0.48 29.00
N LYS A 514 12.89 -0.93 27.85
CA LYS A 514 13.42 -0.60 26.53
C LYS A 514 13.36 0.92 26.26
N GLN A 515 12.21 1.55 26.49
CA GLN A 515 12.04 2.98 26.25
C GLN A 515 12.82 3.85 27.23
N MET A 516 12.96 3.44 28.48
CA MET A 516 13.82 4.12 29.44
C MET A 516 15.29 4.09 28.99
N LYS A 517 15.77 2.93 28.54
CA LYS A 517 17.14 2.80 28.00
C LYS A 517 17.35 3.66 26.75
N ASN A 518 16.42 3.59 25.79
CA ASN A 518 16.54 4.33 24.52
C ASN A 518 16.47 5.84 24.68
N ASN A 519 15.76 6.33 25.71
CA ASN A 519 15.62 7.78 25.97
C ASN A 519 16.52 8.26 27.12
N GLY A 520 17.41 7.43 27.66
CA GLY A 520 18.34 7.80 28.72
C GLY A 520 17.67 8.14 30.08
N VAL A 521 16.50 7.58 30.37
CA VAL A 521 15.74 7.81 31.61
C VAL A 521 16.23 6.84 32.70
N LYS A 522 16.56 7.35 33.88
CA LYS A 522 16.93 6.53 35.03
C LYS A 522 15.69 6.00 35.76
N ALA A 523 15.78 4.83 36.38
CA ALA A 523 14.68 4.24 37.14
C ALA A 523 14.24 5.11 38.36
N SER A 524 15.12 5.98 38.84
CA SER A 524 14.81 6.97 39.88
C SER A 524 13.95 8.14 39.38
N GLU A 525 13.89 8.39 38.07
CA GLU A 525 13.24 9.57 37.48
C GLU A 525 11.78 9.32 37.08
N ILE A 526 11.40 8.08 36.78
CA ILE A 526 10.05 7.74 36.31
C ILE A 526 9.53 6.45 36.95
N VAL A 527 8.22 6.39 37.16
CA VAL A 527 7.49 5.17 37.50
C VAL A 527 6.12 5.18 36.82
N PHE A 528 5.77 4.08 36.17
CA PHE A 528 4.45 3.84 35.59
C PHE A 528 3.62 3.02 36.57
N LYS A 529 2.38 3.46 36.81
CA LYS A 529 1.39 2.70 37.58
C LYS A 529 0.49 1.89 36.63
N ASP A 530 0.09 0.69 37.01
CA ASP A 530 -0.73 -0.21 36.19
C ASP A 530 -2.01 0.46 35.65
N PRO A 531 -2.80 1.22 36.45
CA PRO A 531 -3.94 1.94 35.91
C PRO A 531 -3.62 2.93 34.77
N ALA A 532 -2.43 3.56 34.82
CA ALA A 532 -2.03 4.46 33.74
C ALA A 532 -1.71 3.70 32.45
N ILE A 533 -1.08 2.54 32.54
CA ILE A 533 -0.79 1.70 31.37
C ILE A 533 -2.11 1.20 30.75
N LEU A 534 -3.05 0.75 31.58
CA LEU A 534 -4.39 0.37 31.12
C LEU A 534 -5.13 1.53 30.44
N ASP A 535 -5.06 2.73 31.01
CA ASP A 535 -5.65 3.92 30.40
C ASP A 535 -4.97 4.29 29.08
N MET A 536 -3.65 4.09 28.95
CA MET A 536 -2.94 4.27 27.68
C MET A 536 -3.43 3.27 26.64
N ILE A 537 -3.61 2.01 26.99
CA ILE A 537 -4.11 0.96 26.11
C ILE A 537 -5.54 1.30 25.64
N ARG A 538 -6.41 1.76 26.53
CA ARG A 538 -7.84 1.99 26.29
C ARG A 538 -8.15 3.29 25.55
N TYR A 539 -7.45 4.36 25.90
CA TYR A 539 -7.82 5.71 25.49
C TYR A 539 -6.82 6.38 24.55
N TYR A 540 -5.59 5.88 24.45
CA TYR A 540 -4.54 6.52 23.62
C TYR A 540 -4.05 5.62 22.49
N THR A 541 -4.38 4.31 22.51
CA THR A 541 -3.99 3.36 21.45
C THR A 541 -5.18 2.54 20.96
N ARG A 542 -5.21 2.26 19.65
CA ARG A 542 -6.18 1.36 19.00
C ARG A 542 -5.40 0.47 18.04
N GLU A 543 -4.95 -0.68 18.53
CA GLU A 543 -4.09 -1.60 17.78
C GLU A 543 -4.21 -3.03 18.32
N ALA A 544 -3.95 -4.01 17.44
CA ALA A 544 -3.87 -5.41 17.84
C ALA A 544 -2.57 -5.71 18.64
N GLY A 545 -1.46 -5.12 18.20
CA GLY A 545 -0.14 -5.25 18.84
C GLY A 545 0.14 -4.24 19.94
N VAL A 546 1.42 -3.87 20.09
CA VAL A 546 1.92 -2.94 21.12
C VAL A 546 2.79 -1.81 20.53
N ARG A 547 2.76 -1.60 19.22
CA ARG A 547 3.65 -0.62 18.55
C ARG A 547 3.34 0.83 18.94
N ASN A 548 2.06 1.18 18.99
CA ASN A 548 1.65 2.53 19.40
C ASN A 548 1.82 2.71 20.92
N LEU A 549 1.55 1.67 21.71
CA LEU A 549 1.82 1.67 23.16
C LEU A 549 3.31 1.91 23.43
N ASP A 550 4.22 1.28 22.71
CA ASP A 550 5.67 1.52 22.76
C ASP A 550 6.00 2.99 22.45
N ARG A 551 5.36 3.57 21.42
CA ARG A 551 5.54 4.98 21.04
C ARG A 551 5.03 5.96 22.10
N GLU A 552 3.88 5.70 22.72
CA GLU A 552 3.32 6.55 23.77
C GLU A 552 4.16 6.49 25.05
N ILE A 553 4.65 5.30 25.43
CA ILE A 553 5.60 5.17 26.53
C ILE A 553 6.88 5.98 26.24
N GLY A 554 7.43 5.89 25.02
CA GLY A 554 8.57 6.65 24.60
C GLY A 554 8.32 8.17 24.60
N SER A 555 7.11 8.61 24.22
CA SER A 555 6.70 10.02 24.29
C SER A 555 6.70 10.55 25.73
N ILE A 556 6.19 9.77 26.68
CA ILE A 556 6.23 10.13 28.09
C ILE A 556 7.68 10.21 28.57
N CYS A 557 8.52 9.21 28.25
CA CYS A 557 9.94 9.23 28.61
C CYS A 557 10.66 10.49 28.12
N ARG A 558 10.48 10.85 26.84
CA ARG A 558 11.07 12.08 26.26
C ARG A 558 10.62 13.36 26.98
N LYS A 559 9.34 13.47 27.35
CA LYS A 559 8.81 14.62 28.09
C LYS A 559 9.36 14.69 29.51
N VAL A 560 9.59 13.55 30.15
CA VAL A 560 10.23 13.49 31.46
C VAL A 560 11.69 13.95 31.35
N VAL A 561 12.47 13.42 30.39
CA VAL A 561 13.86 13.85 30.14
C VAL A 561 13.92 15.34 29.92
N LYS A 562 13.08 15.90 29.01
CA LYS A 562 13.00 17.34 28.77
C LYS A 562 12.77 18.12 30.07
N SER A 563 11.87 17.67 30.96
CA SER A 563 11.55 18.34 32.19
C SER A 563 12.69 18.27 33.23
N VAL A 564 13.44 17.18 33.25
CA VAL A 564 14.62 17.00 34.12
C VAL A 564 15.77 17.85 33.61
N THR A 565 16.08 17.81 32.31
CA THR A 565 17.16 18.57 31.70
C THR A 565 16.96 20.11 31.87
N LEU A 566 15.71 20.57 31.73
CA LEU A 566 15.36 21.99 31.97
C LEU A 566 15.31 22.34 33.45
N LYS A 567 15.74 21.47 34.37
CA LYS A 567 15.69 21.64 35.83
C LYS A 567 14.30 22.01 36.39
N LYS A 568 13.24 21.81 35.63
CA LYS A 568 11.85 22.06 36.04
C LYS A 568 11.29 20.98 36.95
N ARG A 569 11.99 19.85 37.10
CA ARG A 569 11.56 18.69 37.91
C ARG A 569 12.71 18.19 38.75
N LYS A 570 12.51 18.16 40.06
CA LYS A 570 13.44 17.59 41.05
C LYS A 570 12.99 16.24 41.60
N ALA A 571 11.69 15.91 41.47
CA ALA A 571 11.08 14.71 42.02
C ALA A 571 10.78 13.66 40.92
N ARG A 572 10.74 12.38 41.33
CA ARG A 572 10.38 11.24 40.49
C ARG A 572 9.01 11.44 39.82
N ALA A 573 8.93 11.21 38.51
CA ALA A 573 7.70 11.30 37.76
C ALA A 573 6.83 10.05 38.03
N ILE A 574 5.70 10.23 38.71
CA ILE A 574 4.70 9.16 38.87
C ILE A 574 3.67 9.31 37.79
N ILE A 575 3.63 8.33 36.86
CA ILE A 575 2.64 8.28 35.78
C ILE A 575 1.43 7.47 36.28
N ASN A 576 0.33 8.18 36.45
CA ASN A 576 -0.96 7.63 36.85
C ASN A 576 -2.07 8.15 35.91
N SER A 577 -3.27 7.64 36.01
CA SER A 577 -4.42 8.02 35.17
C SER A 577 -4.65 9.53 35.13
N LYS A 578 -4.51 10.22 36.25
CA LYS A 578 -4.70 11.70 36.34
C LYS A 578 -3.58 12.49 35.69
N SER A 579 -2.37 11.93 35.60
CA SER A 579 -1.21 12.61 35.01
C SER A 579 -1.09 12.41 33.49
N LEU A 580 -1.72 11.38 32.91
CA LEU A 580 -1.65 11.08 31.49
C LEU A 580 -2.00 12.25 30.56
N PRO A 581 -3.08 13.03 30.80
CA PRO A 581 -3.42 14.16 29.94
C PRO A 581 -2.31 15.22 29.84
N LYS A 582 -1.48 15.37 30.87
CA LYS A 582 -0.31 16.30 30.84
C LYS A 582 0.79 15.82 29.90
N PHE A 583 0.91 14.49 29.72
CA PHE A 583 1.93 13.90 28.89
C PHE A 583 1.43 13.56 27.48
N LEU A 584 0.21 13.06 27.31
CA LEU A 584 -0.30 12.55 26.05
C LEU A 584 -1.39 13.44 25.42
N GLY A 585 -1.88 14.44 26.15
CA GLY A 585 -3.01 15.26 25.72
C GLY A 585 -4.36 14.63 26.04
N MET A 586 -5.40 15.08 25.37
CA MET A 586 -6.76 14.57 25.55
C MET A 586 -6.85 13.11 25.12
N LYS A 587 -7.79 12.37 25.71
CA LYS A 587 -8.13 10.99 25.29
C LYS A 587 -8.52 10.98 23.82
N ARG A 588 -7.91 10.10 23.04
CA ARG A 588 -8.13 10.01 21.57
C ARG A 588 -9.26 9.05 21.22
N HIS A 589 -9.46 8.04 22.05
CA HIS A 589 -10.45 6.99 21.82
C HIS A 589 -11.43 6.94 22.99
N ARG A 590 -12.65 6.55 22.70
CA ARG A 590 -13.65 6.20 23.71
C ARG A 590 -13.55 4.70 23.98
N PHE A 591 -13.63 4.32 25.25
CA PHE A 591 -13.68 2.93 25.69
C PHE A 591 -15.09 2.64 26.21
N GLY A 592 -15.67 1.50 25.82
CA GLY A 592 -17.05 1.17 26.17
C GLY A 592 -18.03 1.86 25.20
N LEU A 593 -17.91 1.55 23.91
CA LEU A 593 -18.75 2.12 22.85
C LEU A 593 -20.12 1.44 22.71
N ALA A 594 -20.39 0.37 23.48
CA ALA A 594 -21.75 -0.15 23.56
C ALA A 594 -22.66 0.97 24.06
N GLU A 595 -23.69 1.30 23.29
CA GLU A 595 -24.65 2.33 23.68
C GLU A 595 -25.27 2.00 25.03
N GLU A 596 -25.58 3.04 25.83
CA GLU A 596 -26.14 2.84 27.16
C GLU A 596 -27.62 2.39 27.10
N HIS A 597 -28.27 2.56 25.94
CA HIS A 597 -29.71 2.33 25.79
C HIS A 597 -30.05 1.45 24.59
N ASN A 598 -31.00 0.54 24.78
CA ASN A 598 -31.56 -0.28 23.72
C ASN A 598 -32.31 0.57 22.69
N GLN A 599 -31.96 0.47 21.41
CA GLN A 599 -32.54 1.29 20.34
C GLN A 599 -33.21 0.42 19.26
N ILE A 600 -34.09 1.03 18.50
CA ILE A 600 -34.73 0.40 17.34
C ILE A 600 -33.85 0.65 16.12
N GLY A 601 -33.57 -0.41 15.36
CA GLY A 601 -32.83 -0.32 14.12
C GLY A 601 -31.30 -0.16 14.28
N GLU A 602 -30.77 -0.17 15.50
CA GLU A 602 -29.35 -0.08 15.77
C GLU A 602 -28.82 -1.39 16.32
N VAL A 603 -27.82 -1.95 15.66
CA VAL A 603 -27.20 -3.25 15.99
C VAL A 603 -25.69 -3.13 16.04
N THR A 604 -25.09 -3.74 17.06
CA THR A 604 -23.64 -3.87 17.15
C THR A 604 -23.17 -5.16 16.48
N GLY A 605 -22.53 -5.05 15.34
CA GLY A 605 -21.78 -6.12 14.68
C GLY A 605 -20.32 -6.19 15.14
N LEU A 606 -19.63 -7.25 14.78
CA LEU A 606 -18.20 -7.45 15.05
C LEU A 606 -17.43 -7.54 13.73
N ALA A 607 -16.49 -6.63 13.52
CA ALA A 607 -15.62 -6.59 12.37
C ALA A 607 -14.20 -7.01 12.72
N TRP A 608 -13.48 -7.52 11.73
CA TRP A 608 -12.05 -7.75 11.78
C TRP A 608 -11.36 -6.84 10.77
N THR A 609 -10.27 -6.19 11.18
CA THR A 609 -9.49 -5.27 10.36
C THR A 609 -8.00 -5.58 10.49
N SER A 610 -7.17 -5.02 9.63
CA SER A 610 -5.71 -5.14 9.69
C SER A 610 -5.09 -4.67 11.02
N VAL A 611 -5.82 -3.86 11.80
CA VAL A 611 -5.39 -3.38 13.12
C VAL A 611 -6.01 -4.17 14.28
N GLY A 612 -6.82 -5.18 13.99
CA GLY A 612 -7.48 -6.05 14.97
C GLY A 612 -9.00 -6.02 14.86
N GLY A 613 -9.70 -6.61 15.84
CA GLY A 613 -11.15 -6.58 15.88
C GLY A 613 -11.71 -5.21 16.29
N ASP A 614 -12.90 -4.89 15.78
CA ASP A 614 -13.60 -3.64 16.03
C ASP A 614 -15.11 -3.84 16.17
N LEU A 615 -15.79 -2.90 16.83
CA LEU A 615 -17.25 -2.86 16.86
C LEU A 615 -17.76 -2.14 15.60
N LEU A 616 -18.77 -2.70 14.97
CA LEU A 616 -19.41 -2.17 13.79
C LEU A 616 -20.86 -1.81 14.13
N THR A 617 -21.14 -0.54 14.28
CA THR A 617 -22.53 -0.07 14.43
C THR A 617 -23.24 -0.14 13.09
N ILE A 618 -24.43 -0.72 13.06
CA ILE A 618 -25.29 -0.83 11.88
C ILE A 618 -26.61 -0.20 12.24
N GLU A 619 -26.98 0.83 11.52
CA GLU A 619 -28.20 1.58 11.70
C GLU A 619 -29.16 1.28 10.54
N ALA A 620 -30.42 1.04 10.84
CA ALA A 620 -31.47 0.90 9.86
C ALA A 620 -32.65 1.84 10.17
N THR A 621 -33.22 2.43 9.15
CA THR A 621 -34.42 3.25 9.27
C THR A 621 -35.39 2.98 8.11
N THR A 622 -36.68 3.24 8.34
CA THR A 622 -37.70 3.09 7.30
C THR A 622 -38.54 4.34 7.18
N TYR A 623 -38.94 4.67 5.98
CA TYR A 623 -39.89 5.77 5.70
C TYR A 623 -40.81 5.37 4.55
N LYS A 624 -41.94 6.09 4.40
CA LYS A 624 -42.87 5.81 3.30
C LYS A 624 -42.19 6.01 1.96
N GLY A 625 -42.32 5.04 1.08
CA GLY A 625 -41.66 5.07 -0.20
C GLY A 625 -42.24 4.06 -1.21
N LYS A 626 -41.38 3.58 -2.12
CA LYS A 626 -41.71 2.66 -3.21
C LYS A 626 -40.92 1.35 -3.16
N GLY A 627 -40.41 0.98 -1.99
CA GLY A 627 -39.66 -0.24 -1.78
C GLY A 627 -38.19 -0.14 -2.14
N LYS A 628 -37.57 1.06 -2.16
CA LYS A 628 -36.15 1.23 -2.42
C LYS A 628 -35.33 0.80 -1.19
N LEU A 629 -34.25 0.05 -1.45
CA LEU A 629 -33.23 -0.29 -0.47
C LEU A 629 -32.00 0.59 -0.70
N ASN A 630 -31.76 1.53 0.21
CA ASN A 630 -30.63 2.42 0.19
C ASN A 630 -29.57 1.97 1.20
N TYR A 631 -28.30 2.15 0.88
CA TYR A 631 -27.19 1.86 1.80
C TYR A 631 -26.10 2.91 1.68
N THR A 632 -25.50 3.28 2.82
CA THR A 632 -24.43 4.27 2.91
C THR A 632 -23.36 3.82 3.92
N GLY A 633 -22.14 4.35 3.82
CA GLY A 633 -21.03 4.04 4.73
C GLY A 633 -19.82 3.41 4.06
N GLN A 634 -19.59 3.63 2.75
CA GLN A 634 -18.50 3.05 1.95
C GLN A 634 -18.46 1.52 2.06
N LEU A 635 -19.59 0.89 1.72
CA LEU A 635 -19.74 -0.56 1.74
C LEU A 635 -19.20 -1.17 0.44
N GLY A 636 -18.34 -2.17 0.56
CA GLY A 636 -17.92 -3.00 -0.55
C GLY A 636 -19.03 -3.93 -1.07
N ASP A 637 -18.76 -4.62 -2.17
CA ASP A 637 -19.81 -5.38 -2.88
C ASP A 637 -20.29 -6.59 -2.08
N VAL A 638 -19.40 -7.31 -1.39
CA VAL A 638 -19.78 -8.44 -0.53
C VAL A 638 -20.73 -8.00 0.60
N MET A 639 -20.51 -6.81 1.15
CA MET A 639 -21.39 -6.28 2.19
C MET A 639 -22.74 -5.84 1.64
N LYS A 640 -22.80 -5.32 0.41
CA LYS A 640 -24.06 -5.01 -0.31
C LYS A 640 -24.85 -6.27 -0.60
N GLU A 641 -24.18 -7.35 -1.05
CA GLU A 641 -24.83 -8.67 -1.23
C GLU A 641 -25.39 -9.20 0.09
N SER A 642 -24.67 -9.07 1.20
CA SER A 642 -25.14 -9.46 2.53
C SER A 642 -26.41 -8.71 2.94
N ILE A 643 -26.53 -7.42 2.59
CA ILE A 643 -27.75 -6.63 2.82
C ILE A 643 -28.91 -7.19 1.98
N GLN A 644 -28.67 -7.54 0.71
CA GLN A 644 -29.70 -8.12 -0.16
C GLN A 644 -30.15 -9.49 0.34
N ALA A 645 -29.21 -10.34 0.79
CA ALA A 645 -29.53 -11.62 1.40
C ALA A 645 -30.36 -11.45 2.67
N ALA A 646 -29.97 -10.53 3.57
CA ALA A 646 -30.70 -10.21 4.79
C ALA A 646 -32.14 -9.72 4.49
N MET A 647 -32.30 -8.88 3.47
CA MET A 647 -33.60 -8.40 3.01
C MET A 647 -34.49 -9.58 2.49
N SER A 648 -33.91 -10.47 1.71
CA SER A 648 -34.61 -11.65 1.18
C SER A 648 -35.08 -12.59 2.29
N VAL A 649 -34.24 -12.84 3.30
CA VAL A 649 -34.57 -13.63 4.49
C VAL A 649 -35.67 -12.96 5.30
N THR A 650 -35.61 -11.63 5.51
CA THR A 650 -36.65 -10.87 6.23
C THR A 650 -37.99 -10.94 5.51
N ARG A 651 -38.00 -10.85 4.17
CA ARG A 651 -39.24 -11.02 3.36
C ARG A 651 -39.81 -12.42 3.48
N ALA A 652 -38.97 -13.44 3.37
CA ALA A 652 -39.44 -14.83 3.47
C ALA A 652 -40.07 -15.15 4.83
N ARG A 653 -39.63 -14.49 5.90
CA ARG A 653 -40.11 -14.64 7.29
C ARG A 653 -41.07 -13.58 7.74
N ALA A 654 -41.56 -12.71 6.85
CA ALA A 654 -42.40 -11.57 7.21
C ALA A 654 -43.67 -11.99 8.01
N LYS A 655 -44.30 -13.09 7.61
CA LYS A 655 -45.48 -13.62 8.29
C LYS A 655 -45.21 -14.09 9.73
N GLU A 656 -44.10 -14.80 9.94
CA GLU A 656 -43.67 -15.34 11.24
C GLU A 656 -43.27 -14.20 12.19
N LEU A 657 -42.61 -13.19 11.63
CA LEU A 657 -42.14 -12.00 12.34
C LEU A 657 -43.27 -10.94 12.56
N LYS A 658 -44.47 -11.20 12.07
CA LYS A 658 -45.63 -10.26 12.12
C LYS A 658 -45.33 -8.94 11.41
N ILE A 659 -44.52 -8.97 10.38
CA ILE A 659 -44.23 -7.84 9.49
C ILE A 659 -45.29 -7.84 8.38
N LYS A 660 -45.72 -6.66 7.94
CA LYS A 660 -46.66 -6.53 6.81
C LYS A 660 -46.01 -7.06 5.54
N GLU A 661 -46.67 -7.98 4.85
CA GLU A 661 -46.12 -8.64 3.66
C GLU A 661 -45.77 -7.65 2.52
N ASP A 662 -46.47 -6.52 2.46
CA ASP A 662 -46.32 -5.46 1.46
C ASP A 662 -45.27 -4.39 1.84
N PHE A 663 -44.50 -4.58 2.91
CA PHE A 663 -43.55 -3.58 3.39
C PHE A 663 -42.51 -3.22 2.31
N HIS A 664 -42.12 -4.19 1.50
CA HIS A 664 -41.13 -4.03 0.44
C HIS A 664 -41.64 -3.25 -0.79
N GLU A 665 -42.92 -2.91 -0.83
CA GLU A 665 -43.53 -2.03 -1.85
C GLU A 665 -43.89 -0.65 -1.31
N LYS A 666 -44.08 -0.53 0.01
CA LYS A 666 -44.61 0.67 0.66
C LYS A 666 -43.61 1.43 1.51
N LEU A 667 -42.51 0.80 1.87
CA LEU A 667 -41.49 1.41 2.70
C LEU A 667 -40.15 1.40 1.98
N ASP A 668 -39.51 2.55 1.90
CA ASP A 668 -38.08 2.62 1.59
C ASP A 668 -37.29 2.33 2.86
N ILE A 669 -36.22 1.58 2.73
CA ILE A 669 -35.32 1.16 3.81
C ILE A 669 -33.97 1.77 3.56
N HIS A 670 -33.39 2.36 4.60
CA HIS A 670 -32.03 2.88 4.54
C HIS A 670 -31.17 2.21 5.62
N ILE A 671 -30.09 1.56 5.19
CA ILE A 671 -29.07 1.00 6.08
C ILE A 671 -27.85 1.89 6.02
N HIS A 672 -27.37 2.30 7.18
CA HIS A 672 -26.18 3.12 7.33
C HIS A 672 -25.18 2.41 8.23
N VAL A 673 -23.90 2.41 7.80
CA VAL A 673 -22.80 1.94 8.65
C VAL A 673 -21.83 3.11 8.85
N PRO A 674 -21.84 3.75 10.05
CA PRO A 674 -21.02 4.91 10.36
C PRO A 674 -19.53 4.70 10.11
N ASP A 675 -18.71 5.77 10.24
CA ASP A 675 -17.28 5.83 9.86
C ASP A 675 -17.04 5.77 8.36
N GLY A 676 -17.65 6.69 7.59
CA GLY A 676 -17.53 6.79 6.14
C GLY A 676 -16.12 7.01 5.59
N ALA A 677 -15.12 7.28 6.43
CA ALA A 677 -13.72 7.40 6.02
C ALA A 677 -13.00 6.05 5.85
N THR A 678 -13.62 4.94 6.31
CA THR A 678 -13.01 3.60 6.26
C THR A 678 -13.86 2.69 5.38
N PRO A 679 -13.31 2.16 4.26
CA PRO A 679 -14.01 1.15 3.46
C PRO A 679 -14.31 -0.09 4.29
N LYS A 680 -15.52 -0.63 4.14
CA LYS A 680 -15.99 -1.81 4.87
C LYS A 680 -16.48 -2.85 3.88
N ASP A 681 -15.91 -4.06 3.97
CA ASP A 681 -16.35 -5.18 3.15
C ASP A 681 -16.28 -6.49 3.92
N GLY A 682 -17.14 -7.44 3.56
CA GLY A 682 -17.15 -8.78 4.14
C GLY A 682 -18.55 -9.30 4.48
N PRO A 683 -18.73 -10.63 4.44
CA PRO A 683 -20.05 -11.26 4.62
C PRO A 683 -20.48 -11.37 6.08
N SER A 684 -19.56 -11.23 7.04
CA SER A 684 -19.78 -11.53 8.47
C SER A 684 -20.75 -10.59 9.21
N ALA A 685 -21.24 -9.54 8.55
CA ALA A 685 -22.25 -8.62 9.08
C ALA A 685 -23.69 -9.03 8.75
N GLY A 686 -23.92 -10.10 7.98
CA GLY A 686 -25.23 -10.51 7.49
C GLY A 686 -26.28 -10.72 8.61
N ALA A 687 -25.88 -11.39 9.69
CA ALA A 687 -26.76 -11.58 10.85
C ALA A 687 -27.17 -10.24 11.50
N ALA A 688 -26.22 -9.31 11.61
CA ALA A 688 -26.48 -7.99 12.19
C ALA A 688 -27.36 -7.12 11.27
N MET A 689 -27.15 -7.18 9.96
CA MET A 689 -27.97 -6.51 8.96
C MET A 689 -29.43 -6.99 9.02
N CYS A 690 -29.63 -8.32 9.08
CA CYS A 690 -30.96 -8.91 9.20
C CYS A 690 -31.64 -8.50 10.52
N THR A 691 -30.91 -8.50 11.63
CA THR A 691 -31.42 -8.07 12.93
C THR A 691 -31.83 -6.60 12.93
N ALA A 692 -31.05 -5.71 12.30
CA ALA A 692 -31.39 -4.29 12.17
C ALA A 692 -32.67 -4.08 11.32
N LEU A 693 -32.80 -4.80 10.21
CA LEU A 693 -33.97 -4.79 9.36
C LEU A 693 -35.24 -5.24 10.14
N VAL A 694 -35.15 -6.39 10.82
CA VAL A 694 -36.28 -6.92 11.61
C VAL A 694 -36.62 -5.97 12.73
N SER A 695 -35.66 -5.40 13.43
CA SER A 695 -35.87 -4.43 14.50
C SER A 695 -36.69 -3.23 14.02
N VAL A 696 -36.31 -2.59 12.93
CA VAL A 696 -36.98 -1.39 12.42
C VAL A 696 -38.37 -1.70 11.87
N LEU A 697 -38.54 -2.89 11.25
CA LEU A 697 -39.83 -3.30 10.67
C LEU A 697 -40.87 -3.75 11.73
N THR A 698 -40.37 -4.31 12.86
CA THR A 698 -41.21 -4.77 13.97
C THR A 698 -41.36 -3.73 15.07
N GLY A 699 -40.52 -2.68 15.10
CA GLY A 699 -40.47 -1.70 16.20
C GLY A 699 -39.87 -2.25 17.50
N ARG A 700 -39.25 -3.43 17.48
CA ARG A 700 -38.59 -4.06 18.64
C ARG A 700 -37.19 -3.52 18.83
N LYS A 701 -36.87 -3.13 20.05
CA LYS A 701 -35.55 -2.60 20.38
C LYS A 701 -34.48 -3.72 20.37
N VAL A 702 -33.30 -3.39 19.93
CA VAL A 702 -32.10 -4.26 20.03
C VAL A 702 -31.41 -4.01 21.37
N LYS A 703 -30.96 -5.06 22.04
CA LYS A 703 -30.21 -4.96 23.29
C LYS A 703 -28.81 -4.42 23.04
N ALA A 704 -28.49 -3.26 23.59
CA ALA A 704 -27.20 -2.57 23.43
C ALA A 704 -26.00 -3.38 23.96
N THR A 705 -26.22 -4.32 24.88
CA THR A 705 -25.17 -5.17 25.45
C THR A 705 -24.86 -6.42 24.62
N VAL A 706 -25.58 -6.63 23.51
CA VAL A 706 -25.44 -7.78 22.62
C VAL A 706 -24.70 -7.36 21.36
N ALA A 707 -23.66 -8.09 20.99
CA ALA A 707 -23.02 -7.98 19.68
C ALA A 707 -23.14 -9.31 18.94
N MET A 708 -23.09 -9.26 17.62
CA MET A 708 -23.22 -10.45 16.80
C MET A 708 -22.28 -10.44 15.61
N THR A 709 -21.98 -11.65 15.13
CA THR A 709 -21.26 -11.88 13.88
C THR A 709 -21.74 -13.18 13.25
N GLY A 710 -21.83 -13.20 11.93
CA GLY A 710 -22.25 -14.36 11.16
C GLY A 710 -22.63 -13.94 9.76
N GLU A 711 -22.26 -14.74 8.77
CA GLU A 711 -22.78 -14.63 7.42
C GLU A 711 -24.16 -15.25 7.38
N ILE A 712 -25.07 -14.71 6.58
CA ILE A 712 -26.45 -15.20 6.47
C ILE A 712 -26.70 -15.77 5.09
N THR A 713 -27.22 -16.99 5.04
CA THR A 713 -27.69 -17.61 3.79
C THR A 713 -29.15 -17.21 3.50
N LEU A 714 -29.60 -17.39 2.26
CA LEU A 714 -31.01 -17.13 1.88
C LEU A 714 -32.04 -18.00 2.66
N ARG A 715 -31.59 -19.10 3.27
CA ARG A 715 -32.42 -19.93 4.16
C ARG A 715 -32.47 -19.41 5.59
N GLY A 716 -31.63 -18.41 5.91
CA GLY A 716 -31.48 -17.87 7.27
C GLY A 716 -30.54 -18.68 8.16
N GLU A 717 -29.73 -19.58 7.58
CA GLU A 717 -28.65 -20.25 8.29
C GLU A 717 -27.50 -19.28 8.52
N ILE A 718 -26.87 -19.35 9.68
CA ILE A 718 -25.74 -18.51 10.08
C ILE A 718 -24.47 -19.32 9.88
N THR A 719 -23.67 -18.94 8.88
CA THR A 719 -22.44 -19.63 8.47
C THR A 719 -21.17 -19.07 9.14
N PRO A 720 -20.10 -19.86 9.22
CA PRO A 720 -18.89 -19.51 9.98
C PRO A 720 -18.17 -18.28 9.41
N ILE A 721 -17.41 -17.61 10.30
CA ILE A 721 -16.70 -16.37 10.01
C ILE A 721 -15.22 -16.50 10.42
N GLY A 722 -14.36 -15.67 9.84
CA GLY A 722 -12.96 -15.57 10.24
C GLY A 722 -12.70 -14.54 11.35
N GLY A 723 -11.57 -14.71 12.06
CA GLY A 723 -11.07 -13.76 13.05
C GLY A 723 -11.88 -13.69 14.34
N LEU A 724 -12.43 -14.82 14.79
CA LEU A 724 -13.28 -14.89 15.97
C LEU A 724 -12.59 -14.32 17.23
N LYS A 725 -11.32 -14.63 17.45
CA LYS A 725 -10.58 -14.15 18.61
C LYS A 725 -10.49 -12.63 18.67
N GLU A 726 -10.17 -12.01 17.55
CA GLU A 726 -10.08 -10.54 17.41
C GLU A 726 -11.44 -9.89 17.63
N LYS A 727 -12.50 -10.47 17.10
CA LYS A 727 -13.89 -10.01 17.27
C LYS A 727 -14.33 -10.08 18.74
N LEU A 728 -14.03 -11.17 19.44
CA LEU A 728 -14.32 -11.30 20.88
C LEU A 728 -13.54 -10.30 21.74
N LEU A 729 -12.27 -10.04 21.36
CA LEU A 729 -11.48 -8.99 22.00
C LEU A 729 -12.06 -7.59 21.80
N ALA A 730 -12.61 -7.33 20.62
CA ALA A 730 -13.30 -6.07 20.35
C ALA A 730 -14.58 -5.93 21.18
N ALA A 731 -15.38 -6.98 21.23
CA ALA A 731 -16.58 -7.04 22.06
C ALA A 731 -16.27 -6.75 23.54
N LEU A 732 -15.25 -7.39 24.07
CA LEU A 732 -14.82 -7.17 25.46
C LEU A 732 -14.34 -5.73 25.71
N ARG A 733 -13.57 -5.15 24.78
CA ARG A 733 -13.13 -3.75 24.84
C ARG A 733 -14.30 -2.77 24.74
N GLY A 734 -15.30 -3.09 23.93
CA GLY A 734 -16.50 -2.29 23.73
C GLY A 734 -17.48 -2.35 24.90
N GLY A 735 -17.26 -3.21 25.90
CA GLY A 735 -18.17 -3.36 27.05
C GLY A 735 -19.39 -4.25 26.75
N ILE A 736 -19.38 -5.00 25.65
CA ILE A 736 -20.40 -6.00 25.32
C ILE A 736 -20.40 -7.10 26.39
N LYS A 737 -21.58 -7.59 26.71
CA LYS A 737 -21.78 -8.69 27.68
C LYS A 737 -22.04 -10.02 26.98
N THR A 738 -22.86 -9.99 25.93
CA THR A 738 -23.28 -11.20 25.21
C THR A 738 -22.84 -11.12 23.76
N VAL A 739 -22.20 -12.16 23.25
CA VAL A 739 -21.78 -12.29 21.85
C VAL A 739 -22.47 -13.47 21.20
N ILE A 740 -23.16 -13.21 20.10
CA ILE A 740 -23.78 -14.23 19.26
C ILE A 740 -22.83 -14.57 18.11
N MET A 741 -22.55 -15.86 17.94
CA MET A 741 -21.64 -16.36 16.91
C MET A 741 -22.18 -17.64 16.24
N PRO A 742 -21.71 -17.98 15.03
CA PRO A 742 -22.08 -19.24 14.38
C PRO A 742 -21.62 -20.47 15.18
N GLU A 743 -22.43 -21.52 15.20
CA GLU A 743 -22.10 -22.78 15.89
C GLU A 743 -20.84 -23.42 15.32
N ASP A 744 -20.62 -23.36 14.02
CA ASP A 744 -19.47 -23.95 13.34
C ASP A 744 -18.12 -23.31 13.72
N ASN A 745 -18.11 -22.10 14.29
CA ASN A 745 -16.92 -21.48 14.85
C ASN A 745 -16.51 -22.04 16.25
N GLU A 746 -17.15 -23.10 16.72
CA GLU A 746 -16.78 -23.73 18.02
C GLU A 746 -15.32 -24.17 18.07
N ARG A 747 -14.77 -24.64 16.94
CA ARG A 747 -13.35 -25.02 16.86
C ARG A 747 -12.44 -23.83 17.13
N GLU A 748 -12.71 -22.68 16.53
CA GLU A 748 -11.95 -21.44 16.78
C GLU A 748 -12.12 -20.94 18.23
N LEU A 749 -13.29 -21.15 18.82
CA LEU A 749 -13.54 -20.80 20.22
C LEU A 749 -12.62 -21.57 21.17
N SER A 750 -12.21 -22.80 20.85
CA SER A 750 -11.24 -23.57 21.64
C SER A 750 -9.87 -22.86 21.72
N GLU A 751 -9.53 -22.05 20.74
CA GLU A 751 -8.28 -21.30 20.67
C GLU A 751 -8.31 -19.98 21.43
N VAL A 752 -9.49 -19.50 21.80
CA VAL A 752 -9.66 -18.25 22.55
C VAL A 752 -9.28 -18.50 24.02
N PRO A 753 -8.45 -17.61 24.63
CA PRO A 753 -8.07 -17.73 26.04
C PRO A 753 -9.28 -17.76 26.98
N ASP A 754 -9.24 -18.63 28.01
CA ASP A 754 -10.33 -18.79 28.99
C ASP A 754 -10.67 -17.48 29.73
N LYS A 755 -9.71 -16.59 29.89
CA LYS A 755 -9.92 -15.26 30.47
C LYS A 755 -10.88 -14.38 29.66
N ILE A 756 -10.98 -14.59 28.36
CA ILE A 756 -11.92 -13.88 27.48
C ILE A 756 -13.28 -14.56 27.58
N LYS A 757 -13.30 -15.90 27.45
CA LYS A 757 -14.52 -16.72 27.56
C LYS A 757 -15.26 -16.48 28.87
N GLY A 758 -14.54 -16.36 29.99
CA GLY A 758 -15.12 -16.14 31.30
C GLY A 758 -15.68 -14.72 31.54
N LYS A 759 -15.42 -13.76 30.65
CA LYS A 759 -15.91 -12.38 30.76
C LYS A 759 -17.05 -12.04 29.78
N LEU A 760 -17.33 -12.91 28.82
CA LEU A 760 -18.37 -12.78 27.81
C LEU A 760 -19.31 -13.97 27.87
N GLU A 761 -20.59 -13.71 27.79
CA GLU A 761 -21.59 -14.73 27.51
C GLU A 761 -21.57 -15.01 26.00
N ILE A 762 -21.07 -16.17 25.58
CA ILE A 762 -20.93 -16.53 24.16
C ILE A 762 -22.02 -17.51 23.81
N ILE A 763 -22.93 -17.10 22.92
CA ILE A 763 -24.08 -17.90 22.50
C ILE A 763 -23.84 -18.35 21.04
N LYS A 764 -23.87 -19.67 20.85
CA LYS A 764 -23.74 -20.32 19.55
C LYS A 764 -25.10 -20.44 18.91
N VAL A 765 -25.22 -20.08 17.64
CA VAL A 765 -26.46 -20.12 16.87
C VAL A 765 -26.25 -20.75 15.50
N LYS A 766 -27.28 -21.40 14.99
CA LYS A 766 -27.31 -21.96 13.64
C LYS A 766 -28.27 -21.22 12.75
N TRP A 767 -29.32 -20.64 13.29
CA TRP A 767 -30.39 -19.97 12.54
C TRP A 767 -30.60 -18.53 12.99
N ILE A 768 -30.98 -17.69 12.05
CA ILE A 768 -31.27 -16.26 12.31
C ILE A 768 -32.38 -16.05 13.37
N ASP A 769 -33.34 -16.96 13.42
CA ASP A 769 -34.45 -16.90 14.36
C ASP A 769 -33.93 -16.92 15.82
N GLN A 770 -32.91 -17.74 16.10
CA GLN A 770 -32.23 -17.77 17.40
C GLN A 770 -31.54 -16.45 17.71
N VAL A 771 -30.90 -15.82 16.69
CA VAL A 771 -30.29 -14.50 16.84
C VAL A 771 -31.32 -13.45 17.22
N LEU A 772 -32.47 -13.42 16.53
CA LEU A 772 -33.52 -12.46 16.76
C LEU A 772 -34.13 -12.60 18.17
N ASP A 773 -34.34 -13.84 18.64
CA ASP A 773 -34.89 -14.12 19.97
C ASP A 773 -33.96 -13.63 21.09
N ILE A 774 -32.64 -13.69 20.88
CA ILE A 774 -31.66 -13.27 21.88
C ILE A 774 -31.46 -11.74 21.83
N ALA A 775 -31.32 -11.18 20.63
CA ALA A 775 -30.92 -9.81 20.42
C ALA A 775 -32.04 -8.79 20.59
N LEU A 776 -33.31 -9.15 20.25
CA LEU A 776 -34.44 -8.25 20.32
C LEU A 776 -35.15 -8.33 21.68
N GLU A 777 -35.68 -7.20 22.14
CA GLU A 777 -36.60 -7.18 23.27
C GLU A 777 -37.91 -7.87 22.89
N LYS A 778 -38.57 -8.50 23.88
CA LYS A 778 -39.85 -9.21 23.66
C LYS A 778 -40.99 -8.26 23.33
#